data_3988875c3dd74dbd0dc1d925e69444c6
#
_entry.id   3988875c3dd74dbd0dc1d925e69444c6
#
_cell.length_a   1.000
_cell.length_b   1.000
_cell.length_c   1.000
_cell.angle_alpha   90.00
_cell.angle_beta   90.00
_cell.angle_gamma   90.00
#
_symmetry.space_group_name_H-M   'P 1'
#
loop_
_entity.id
_entity.type
_entity.pdbx_description
1 polymer ?
#
loop_
_entity_poly.entity_id
_entity_poly.type
_entity_poly.pdbx_seq_one_letter_code
_entity_poly.pdbx_strand_id
1 'polypeptide(L)'
;MRLHFGILAYLFCVTTLFAQSGQVTPGDNLVVEGIPPIPSDLVERAARYTNGRAAEILDWHPTKREMLIVTFFANVPQVHQVKFPGGARTQLTFFDDNPSRGVSYHPTTGDYFIFSKDVGGDQNYQNYRYDFSTGDVTLLTDGKSKNSPGVWSNAGDRIVYGSTRRNGKDVDFYVMNPSDPASNRMLAQLEGGEGWQPADWSPDDRRILAIHHISANESYVWAFNVASGTKELLTPKVDDQTTAYGAAQFSKDGQGIYVTTDRGSEFQRLAYLDLKTHQHKFLTDFIKWDIQDFKLSPDGKMIALLSNEDGLELLHLIDARTGEDIPLVNVPPGYVSGICWHKNGRYLGFTLDSVRSPTDAYSLDTKTLTVERWTYSETGGLNTDHFLEPKLIRWKSFDGMSISGFLYPPPAKFTGKHPVVIDIHGGPESQFQPYFQGRTYYYMNELGIALIYPNVRGSSGYGKEFLKLDNGFLRENSYKDIGALLEWIKTQPDLDADRVLVTGVSYGGHMALAVAANYSDKIRAAIDICGPANLVTFLEHTAAYRQDLRRVEYGDERDPKMLAFLEKIAPLNNVAKIKRPLFVVQGKNDPIVPMSESEAMVAALRKNGTTVWYLMGNDEGHGFRKKNNSDFEFYATVLFMKKYLLK
;
A
#
# COMPACT_ATOMS: atom_id res chain seq x y z
N MET A 1 83.46 -39.91 9.09
CA MET A 1 82.11 -39.85 8.55
C MET A 1 81.19 -39.64 9.77
N ARG A 2 80.79 -38.37 10.04
CA ARG A 2 79.93 -38.02 11.15
C ARG A 2 78.66 -37.46 10.56
N LEU A 3 77.51 -38.16 10.73
CA LEU A 3 76.18 -37.69 10.39
C LEU A 3 75.70 -36.68 11.46
N HIS A 4 75.26 -35.49 11.01
CA HIS A 4 74.58 -34.54 11.88
C HIS A 4 73.06 -34.68 11.59
N PHE A 5 72.30 -35.07 12.61
CA PHE A 5 70.86 -34.98 12.61
C PHE A 5 70.46 -33.58 13.04
N GLY A 6 69.81 -32.80 12.15
CA GLY A 6 69.21 -31.55 12.47
C GLY A 6 67.69 -31.78 12.86
N ILE A 7 67.35 -31.40 14.08
CA ILE A 7 65.97 -31.41 14.57
C ILE A 7 65.31 -30.11 14.11
N LEU A 8 64.31 -30.22 13.20
CA LEU A 8 63.44 -29.11 12.79
C LEU A 8 62.27 -29.02 13.81
N ALA A 9 62.29 -28.01 14.67
CA ALA A 9 61.17 -27.71 15.57
C ALA A 9 60.08 -26.93 14.78
N TYR A 10 58.95 -27.58 14.54
CA TYR A 10 57.73 -26.89 14.03
C TYR A 10 57.07 -26.12 15.17
N LEU A 11 57.14 -24.79 15.14
CA LEU A 11 56.33 -23.92 15.98
C LEU A 11 54.90 -23.93 15.41
N PHE A 12 54.00 -24.64 16.08
CA PHE A 12 52.57 -24.49 15.85
C PHE A 12 52.12 -23.15 16.45
N CYS A 13 51.95 -22.14 15.60
CA CYS A 13 51.26 -20.90 15.97
C CYS A 13 49.76 -21.20 16.01
N VAL A 14 49.24 -21.50 17.20
CA VAL A 14 47.79 -21.55 17.41
C VAL A 14 47.27 -20.12 17.39
N THR A 15 46.89 -19.67 16.19
CA THR A 15 46.06 -18.48 16.08
C THR A 15 44.66 -18.83 16.64
N THR A 16 44.38 -18.43 17.88
CA THR A 16 43.04 -18.33 18.40
C THR A 16 42.30 -17.33 17.54
N LEU A 17 41.55 -17.82 16.56
CA LEU A 17 40.47 -17.07 15.96
C LEU A 17 39.48 -16.75 17.07
N PHE A 18 39.59 -15.55 17.65
CA PHE A 18 38.45 -14.94 18.32
C PHE A 18 37.38 -14.81 17.23
N ALA A 19 36.36 -15.66 17.27
CA ALA A 19 35.12 -15.40 16.59
C ALA A 19 34.68 -14.03 17.11
N GLN A 20 34.90 -12.98 16.33
CA GLN A 20 34.22 -11.71 16.55
C GLN A 20 32.74 -12.08 16.60
N SER A 21 32.11 -11.85 17.76
CA SER A 21 30.67 -11.93 17.87
C SER A 21 30.11 -11.00 16.81
N GLY A 22 29.69 -11.59 15.68
CA GLY A 22 29.33 -10.83 14.50
C GLY A 22 28.15 -9.94 14.84
N GLN A 23 28.36 -8.66 14.70
CA GLN A 23 27.29 -7.64 14.79
C GLN A 23 27.04 -7.13 13.39
N VAL A 24 25.76 -6.88 13.09
CA VAL A 24 25.40 -6.25 11.81
C VAL A 24 25.66 -4.76 11.93
N THR A 25 26.49 -4.25 11.03
CA THR A 25 26.71 -2.81 10.87
C THR A 25 25.54 -2.23 10.09
N PRO A 26 24.86 -1.16 10.59
CA PRO A 26 23.87 -0.45 9.81
C PRO A 26 24.52 0.12 8.54
N GLY A 27 23.75 0.23 7.45
CA GLY A 27 24.20 0.93 6.26
C GLY A 27 24.50 2.40 6.57
N ASP A 28 25.45 3.00 5.82
CA ASP A 28 25.86 4.41 5.99
C ASP A 28 24.70 5.40 5.75
N ASN A 29 23.65 4.94 5.10
CA ASN A 29 22.41 5.69 4.84
C ASN A 29 21.43 5.67 6.01
N LEU A 30 21.70 4.92 7.10
CA LEU A 30 20.83 4.84 8.28
C LEU A 30 21.36 5.68 9.43
N VAL A 31 20.47 6.48 10.04
CA VAL A 31 20.69 7.10 11.35
C VAL A 31 20.09 6.19 12.41
N VAL A 32 20.93 5.71 13.35
CA VAL A 32 20.56 4.70 14.36
C VAL A 32 20.86 5.25 15.74
N GLU A 33 19.82 5.46 16.56
CA GLU A 33 19.98 6.05 17.90
C GLU A 33 19.22 5.24 18.95
N GLY A 34 19.91 4.87 20.03
CA GLY A 34 19.35 4.10 21.15
C GLY A 34 19.11 2.63 20.85
N ILE A 35 19.31 2.18 19.61
CA ILE A 35 19.16 0.78 19.19
C ILE A 35 20.45 0.02 19.53
N PRO A 36 20.39 -1.09 20.27
CA PRO A 36 21.56 -1.90 20.55
C PRO A 36 22.08 -2.56 19.27
N PRO A 37 23.37 -2.94 19.22
CA PRO A 37 23.94 -3.70 18.11
C PRO A 37 23.11 -4.94 17.79
N ILE A 38 22.85 -5.17 16.50
CA ILE A 38 22.07 -6.33 16.04
C ILE A 38 22.97 -7.57 15.99
N PRO A 39 22.65 -8.64 16.75
CA PRO A 39 23.44 -9.85 16.73
C PRO A 39 23.32 -10.60 15.38
N SER A 40 24.43 -11.12 14.85
CA SER A 40 24.43 -11.90 13.59
C SER A 40 23.58 -13.17 13.67
N ASP A 41 23.50 -13.80 14.83
CA ASP A 41 22.66 -14.98 15.05
C ASP A 41 21.15 -14.68 14.90
N LEU A 42 20.72 -13.44 15.19
CA LEU A 42 19.36 -13.02 14.88
C LEU A 42 19.14 -12.95 13.35
N VAL A 43 20.10 -12.38 12.61
CA VAL A 43 20.00 -12.27 11.15
C VAL A 43 19.93 -13.66 10.51
N GLU A 44 20.80 -14.59 10.95
CA GLU A 44 20.80 -15.97 10.46
C GLU A 44 19.47 -16.67 10.71
N ARG A 45 18.91 -16.57 11.93
CA ARG A 45 17.59 -17.14 12.24
C ARG A 45 16.45 -16.49 11.49
N ALA A 46 16.54 -15.20 11.23
CA ALA A 46 15.52 -14.43 10.53
C ALA A 46 15.61 -14.55 9.00
N ALA A 47 16.72 -15.05 8.45
CA ALA A 47 16.99 -15.07 7.01
C ALA A 47 15.86 -15.73 6.19
N ARG A 48 15.24 -16.81 6.71
CA ARG A 48 14.12 -17.47 6.04
C ARG A 48 12.87 -16.58 5.92
N TYR A 49 12.70 -15.63 6.82
CA TYR A 49 11.56 -14.70 6.85
C TYR A 49 11.81 -13.44 6.04
N THR A 50 13.08 -13.05 5.83
CA THR A 50 13.46 -11.85 5.08
C THR A 50 13.80 -12.13 3.61
N ASN A 51 13.87 -13.41 3.20
CA ASN A 51 14.19 -13.84 1.84
C ASN A 51 12.98 -14.40 1.06
N GLY A 52 11.76 -14.16 1.55
CA GLY A 52 10.57 -14.34 0.74
C GLY A 52 10.54 -13.35 -0.42
N ARG A 53 9.84 -13.72 -1.51
CA ARG A 53 9.67 -12.87 -2.69
C ARG A 53 8.20 -12.76 -3.01
N ALA A 54 7.87 -11.81 -3.87
CA ALA A 54 6.54 -11.58 -4.41
C ALA A 54 6.65 -11.38 -5.92
N ALA A 55 5.59 -11.63 -6.66
CA ALA A 55 5.50 -11.32 -8.07
C ALA A 55 4.08 -10.85 -8.40
N GLU A 56 3.95 -9.60 -8.82
CA GLU A 56 2.65 -9.00 -9.19
C GLU A 56 2.59 -8.83 -10.70
N ILE A 57 1.43 -9.10 -11.29
CA ILE A 57 1.21 -8.76 -12.70
C ILE A 57 1.13 -7.25 -12.87
N LEU A 58 1.77 -6.73 -13.91
CA LEU A 58 1.72 -5.31 -14.27
C LEU A 58 0.89 -5.11 -15.54
N ASP A 59 1.19 -5.88 -16.60
CA ASP A 59 0.45 -5.79 -17.86
C ASP A 59 0.70 -6.99 -18.76
N TRP A 60 -0.21 -7.20 -19.72
CA TRP A 60 -0.09 -8.16 -20.79
C TRP A 60 0.57 -7.57 -22.03
N HIS A 61 1.42 -8.35 -22.67
CA HIS A 61 1.85 -8.02 -24.04
C HIS A 61 0.62 -8.02 -24.98
N PRO A 62 0.42 -6.99 -25.82
CA PRO A 62 -0.86 -6.79 -26.54
C PRO A 62 -1.20 -7.91 -27.54
N THR A 63 -0.19 -8.59 -28.09
CA THR A 63 -0.38 -9.61 -29.15
C THR A 63 0.12 -11.00 -28.77
N LYS A 64 0.96 -11.12 -27.71
CA LYS A 64 1.52 -12.40 -27.24
C LYS A 64 0.99 -12.72 -25.86
N ARG A 65 0.88 -13.98 -25.55
CA ARG A 65 0.55 -14.41 -24.17
C ARG A 65 1.80 -14.36 -23.29
N GLU A 66 2.25 -13.16 -22.98
CA GLU A 66 3.43 -12.82 -22.15
C GLU A 66 3.04 -11.71 -21.19
N MET A 67 3.61 -11.67 -19.99
CA MET A 67 3.34 -10.67 -18.95
C MET A 67 4.57 -9.85 -18.61
N LEU A 68 4.37 -8.56 -18.29
CA LEU A 68 5.24 -7.84 -17.36
C LEU A 68 4.79 -8.10 -15.93
N ILE A 69 5.75 -8.33 -15.08
CA ILE A 69 5.56 -8.49 -13.64
C ILE A 69 6.54 -7.59 -12.90
N VAL A 70 6.21 -7.26 -11.66
CA VAL A 70 7.21 -6.76 -10.70
C VAL A 70 7.59 -7.87 -9.74
N THR A 71 8.88 -8.03 -9.52
CA THR A 71 9.47 -8.91 -8.50
C THR A 71 10.86 -8.40 -8.14
N PHE A 72 11.46 -8.93 -7.08
CA PHE A 72 12.80 -8.50 -6.70
C PHE A 72 13.71 -9.68 -6.36
N PHE A 73 14.96 -9.57 -6.80
CA PHE A 73 16.04 -10.49 -6.48
C PHE A 73 17.19 -9.81 -5.73
N ALA A 74 17.14 -8.48 -5.64
CA ALA A 74 18.13 -7.63 -4.98
C ALA A 74 17.46 -6.67 -3.98
N ASN A 75 17.94 -5.44 -3.90
CA ASN A 75 17.54 -4.46 -2.88
C ASN A 75 16.18 -3.81 -3.13
N VAL A 76 15.76 -3.68 -4.40
CA VAL A 76 14.46 -3.07 -4.78
C VAL A 76 13.75 -3.92 -5.84
N PRO A 77 12.40 -3.85 -5.90
CA PRO A 77 11.64 -4.47 -6.98
C PRO A 77 12.07 -3.93 -8.35
N GLN A 78 12.00 -4.80 -9.37
CA GLN A 78 12.33 -4.46 -10.75
C GLN A 78 11.25 -5.02 -11.69
N VAL A 79 11.15 -4.45 -12.89
CA VAL A 79 10.27 -4.97 -13.95
C VAL A 79 10.91 -6.20 -14.58
N HIS A 80 10.14 -7.28 -14.68
CA HIS A 80 10.53 -8.53 -15.33
C HIS A 80 9.50 -8.94 -16.37
N GLN A 81 9.92 -9.74 -17.34
CA GLN A 81 9.04 -10.40 -18.32
C GLN A 81 8.93 -11.89 -18.01
N VAL A 82 7.70 -12.41 -18.10
CA VAL A 82 7.40 -13.86 -18.07
C VAL A 82 6.67 -14.23 -19.35
N LYS A 83 7.23 -15.21 -20.10
CA LYS A 83 6.73 -15.55 -21.45
C LYS A 83 5.66 -16.63 -21.48
N PHE A 84 5.53 -17.41 -20.41
CA PHE A 84 4.52 -18.47 -20.26
C PHE A 84 4.39 -18.88 -18.79
N PRO A 85 3.30 -19.53 -18.38
CA PRO A 85 3.12 -19.97 -17.01
C PRO A 85 4.28 -20.84 -16.52
N GLY A 86 4.86 -20.48 -15.35
CA GLY A 86 6.05 -21.13 -14.81
C GLY A 86 7.36 -20.82 -15.54
N GLY A 87 7.35 -19.90 -16.49
CA GLY A 87 8.54 -19.47 -17.23
C GLY A 87 9.53 -18.66 -16.38
N ALA A 88 10.73 -18.50 -16.91
CA ALA A 88 11.76 -17.67 -16.28
C ALA A 88 11.29 -16.22 -16.14
N ARG A 89 11.64 -15.59 -15.02
CA ARG A 89 11.45 -14.16 -14.75
C ARG A 89 12.67 -13.40 -15.30
N THR A 90 12.57 -12.89 -16.54
CA THR A 90 13.67 -12.15 -17.18
C THR A 90 13.64 -10.69 -16.71
N GLN A 91 14.66 -10.27 -15.97
CA GLN A 91 14.76 -8.89 -15.47
C GLN A 91 15.04 -7.92 -16.63
N LEU A 92 14.28 -6.81 -16.66
CA LEU A 92 14.38 -5.79 -17.70
C LEU A 92 14.97 -4.47 -17.18
N THR A 93 14.73 -4.13 -15.91
CA THR A 93 15.20 -2.88 -15.30
C THR A 93 16.21 -3.16 -14.18
N PHE A 94 17.15 -2.22 -13.95
CA PHE A 94 18.27 -2.38 -13.01
C PHE A 94 18.53 -1.06 -12.28
N PHE A 95 17.50 -0.52 -11.60
CA PHE A 95 17.59 0.75 -10.86
C PHE A 95 17.83 0.53 -9.37
N ASP A 96 18.36 1.55 -8.72
CA ASP A 96 18.51 1.60 -7.26
C ASP A 96 17.19 1.99 -6.55
N ASP A 97 16.21 2.52 -7.30
CA ASP A 97 14.88 2.87 -6.85
C ASP A 97 13.82 2.08 -7.61
N ASN A 98 12.64 1.91 -7.00
CA ASN A 98 11.57 1.05 -7.52
C ASN A 98 10.91 1.61 -8.80
N PRO A 99 11.03 0.94 -9.98
CA PRO A 99 10.41 1.35 -11.24
C PRO A 99 9.03 0.71 -11.50
N SER A 100 8.36 0.17 -10.51
CA SER A 100 7.17 -0.68 -10.75
C SER A 100 5.84 0.09 -10.90
N ARG A 101 5.85 1.42 -10.78
CA ARG A 101 4.62 2.21 -10.83
C ARG A 101 4.18 2.47 -12.28
N GLY A 102 2.89 2.23 -12.58
CA GLY A 102 2.29 2.56 -13.86
C GLY A 102 2.92 1.89 -15.08
N VAL A 103 3.48 0.68 -14.87
CA VAL A 103 4.11 -0.10 -15.95
C VAL A 103 3.03 -0.59 -16.91
N SER A 104 3.17 -0.27 -18.19
CA SER A 104 2.25 -0.75 -19.22
C SER A 104 2.94 -0.83 -20.57
N TYR A 105 2.69 -1.90 -21.32
CA TYR A 105 3.14 -2.03 -22.69
C TYR A 105 2.55 -0.95 -23.61
N HIS A 106 3.26 -0.62 -24.67
CA HIS A 106 2.63 0.03 -25.82
C HIS A 106 1.46 -0.83 -26.30
N PRO A 107 0.21 -0.30 -26.31
CA PRO A 107 -0.99 -1.13 -26.32
C PRO A 107 -1.28 -1.84 -27.65
N THR A 108 -0.54 -1.56 -28.73
CA THR A 108 -0.72 -2.17 -30.04
C THR A 108 0.45 -3.02 -30.50
N THR A 109 1.68 -2.56 -30.31
CA THR A 109 2.89 -3.24 -30.79
C THR A 109 3.62 -4.03 -29.70
N GLY A 110 3.63 -3.53 -28.45
CA GLY A 110 4.36 -4.13 -27.34
C GLY A 110 5.89 -4.08 -27.49
N ASP A 111 6.40 -3.21 -28.37
CA ASP A 111 7.83 -3.04 -28.65
C ASP A 111 8.56 -2.19 -27.61
N TYR A 112 7.82 -1.50 -26.75
CA TYR A 112 8.30 -0.82 -25.56
C TYR A 112 7.23 -0.82 -24.46
N PHE A 113 7.62 -0.44 -23.25
CA PHE A 113 6.69 -0.14 -22.17
C PHE A 113 7.03 1.21 -21.53
N ILE A 114 6.03 1.83 -20.91
CA ILE A 114 6.22 3.00 -20.05
C ILE A 114 6.17 2.58 -18.58
N PHE A 115 6.83 3.33 -17.72
CA PHE A 115 6.83 3.12 -16.27
C PHE A 115 7.14 4.42 -15.54
N SER A 116 6.91 4.45 -14.23
CA SER A 116 7.24 5.60 -13.39
C SER A 116 8.11 5.16 -12.22
N LYS A 117 9.08 6.00 -11.85
CA LYS A 117 9.88 5.85 -10.64
C LYS A 117 10.19 7.20 -10.02
N ASP A 118 10.43 7.21 -8.73
CA ASP A 118 10.96 8.33 -7.95
C ASP A 118 12.44 8.10 -7.59
N VAL A 119 13.01 8.98 -6.79
CA VAL A 119 14.38 8.85 -6.28
C VAL A 119 14.35 8.92 -4.76
N GLY A 120 14.89 7.89 -4.10
CA GLY A 120 15.00 7.84 -2.64
C GLY A 120 13.65 7.96 -1.91
N GLY A 121 12.54 7.62 -2.55
CA GLY A 121 11.20 7.65 -1.96
C GLY A 121 10.54 9.03 -1.87
N ASP A 122 11.03 10.05 -2.61
CA ASP A 122 10.52 11.42 -2.59
C ASP A 122 9.15 11.62 -3.26
N GLN A 123 8.64 10.58 -3.94
CA GLN A 123 7.38 10.54 -4.68
C GLN A 123 7.25 11.58 -5.81
N ASN A 124 8.33 12.25 -6.20
CA ASN A 124 8.38 13.05 -7.42
C ASN A 124 8.54 12.14 -8.64
N TYR A 125 7.56 11.28 -8.85
CA TYR A 125 7.59 10.26 -9.89
C TYR A 125 7.82 10.87 -11.26
N GLN A 126 8.79 10.31 -12.00
CA GLN A 126 9.04 10.60 -13.40
C GLN A 126 8.59 9.45 -14.26
N ASN A 127 7.98 9.76 -15.43
CA ASN A 127 7.60 8.76 -16.41
C ASN A 127 8.77 8.49 -17.36
N TYR A 128 8.97 7.23 -17.68
CA TYR A 128 10.03 6.73 -18.56
C TYR A 128 9.46 5.77 -19.59
N ARG A 129 10.19 5.59 -20.69
CA ARG A 129 9.98 4.57 -21.70
C ARG A 129 11.18 3.62 -21.73
N TYR A 130 10.93 2.31 -21.79
CA TYR A 130 11.92 1.26 -21.98
C TYR A 130 11.70 0.59 -23.33
N ASP A 131 12.72 0.58 -24.21
CA ASP A 131 12.70 -0.03 -25.53
C ASP A 131 13.26 -1.45 -25.51
N PHE A 132 12.47 -2.45 -25.94
CA PHE A 132 12.94 -3.85 -25.95
C PHE A 132 14.06 -4.14 -26.94
N SER A 133 14.12 -3.41 -28.05
CA SER A 133 15.10 -3.64 -29.11
C SER A 133 16.50 -3.21 -28.73
N THR A 134 16.65 -2.19 -27.90
CA THR A 134 17.94 -1.59 -27.51
C THR A 134 18.24 -1.71 -26.02
N GLY A 135 17.20 -1.86 -25.19
CA GLY A 135 17.32 -1.75 -23.74
C GLY A 135 17.43 -0.30 -23.23
N ASP A 136 17.24 0.69 -24.09
CA ASP A 136 17.35 2.09 -23.73
C ASP A 136 16.18 2.55 -22.86
N VAL A 137 16.49 3.46 -21.93
CA VAL A 137 15.53 4.11 -21.07
C VAL A 137 15.49 5.60 -21.37
N THR A 138 14.33 6.10 -21.80
CA THR A 138 14.12 7.49 -22.13
C THR A 138 13.24 8.16 -21.07
N LEU A 139 13.71 9.30 -20.50
CA LEU A 139 12.89 10.14 -19.62
C LEU A 139 11.83 10.88 -20.45
N LEU A 140 10.57 10.78 -20.04
CA LEU A 140 9.43 11.39 -20.72
C LEU A 140 8.95 12.70 -20.07
N THR A 141 9.24 12.90 -18.79
CA THR A 141 8.78 14.06 -18.03
C THR A 141 9.93 15.00 -17.66
N ASP A 142 9.69 16.04 -16.87
CA ASP A 142 10.64 17.14 -16.65
C ASP A 142 11.79 16.83 -15.68
N GLY A 143 11.79 15.66 -15.04
CA GLY A 143 12.82 15.24 -14.09
C GLY A 143 12.71 15.86 -12.70
N LYS A 144 11.66 16.64 -12.39
CA LYS A 144 11.55 17.44 -11.16
C LYS A 144 10.20 17.34 -10.48
N SER A 145 9.12 17.43 -11.27
CA SER A 145 7.75 17.54 -10.76
C SER A 145 7.19 16.18 -10.39
N LYS A 146 6.18 16.18 -9.53
CA LYS A 146 5.37 14.97 -9.32
C LYS A 146 4.49 14.72 -10.55
N ASN A 147 4.55 13.51 -11.09
CA ASN A 147 3.72 13.10 -12.20
C ASN A 147 2.93 11.84 -11.85
N SER A 148 1.72 11.70 -12.38
CA SER A 148 0.98 10.45 -12.36
C SER A 148 1.46 9.51 -13.48
N PRO A 149 1.22 8.19 -13.38
CA PRO A 149 1.40 7.27 -14.50
C PRO A 149 0.64 7.73 -15.74
N GLY A 150 1.19 7.40 -16.92
CA GLY A 150 0.53 7.66 -18.18
C GLY A 150 -0.62 6.67 -18.43
N VAL A 151 -1.77 7.20 -18.90
CA VAL A 151 -2.91 6.42 -19.37
C VAL A 151 -2.95 6.47 -20.89
N TRP A 152 -2.88 5.30 -21.54
CA TRP A 152 -2.80 5.17 -22.99
C TRP A 152 -4.10 5.49 -23.72
N SER A 153 -3.99 6.18 -24.87
CA SER A 153 -5.04 6.21 -25.90
C SER A 153 -5.25 4.81 -26.49
N ASN A 154 -6.44 4.55 -27.05
CA ASN A 154 -6.73 3.25 -27.68
C ASN A 154 -5.85 2.98 -28.90
N ALA A 155 -5.52 4.02 -29.67
CA ALA A 155 -4.58 3.95 -30.80
C ALA A 155 -3.13 3.68 -30.35
N GLY A 156 -2.79 3.98 -29.10
CA GLY A 156 -1.42 3.83 -28.58
C GLY A 156 -0.47 4.96 -28.99
N ASP A 157 -0.97 6.00 -29.65
CA ASP A 157 -0.15 7.11 -30.12
C ASP A 157 0.12 8.18 -29.05
N ARG A 158 -0.62 8.16 -27.94
CA ARG A 158 -0.56 9.16 -26.87
C ARG A 158 -0.80 8.57 -25.49
N ILE A 159 -0.27 9.27 -24.49
CA ILE A 159 -0.65 9.11 -23.09
C ILE A 159 -1.17 10.42 -22.53
N VAL A 160 -2.11 10.35 -21.57
CA VAL A 160 -2.46 11.46 -20.67
C VAL A 160 -1.90 11.19 -19.29
N TYR A 161 -1.41 12.21 -18.61
CA TYR A 161 -0.92 12.11 -17.23
C TYR A 161 -1.11 13.44 -16.50
N GLY A 162 -1.17 13.37 -15.17
CA GLY A 162 -1.19 14.55 -14.30
C GLY A 162 0.23 15.00 -13.93
N SER A 163 0.46 16.30 -13.78
CA SER A 163 1.75 16.84 -13.38
C SER A 163 1.61 18.12 -12.57
N THR A 164 2.43 18.25 -11.51
CA THR A 164 2.51 19.47 -10.69
C THR A 164 3.46 20.52 -11.26
N ARG A 165 3.98 20.36 -12.49
CA ARG A 165 5.07 21.19 -13.06
C ARG A 165 4.78 22.67 -13.14
N ARG A 166 3.50 23.10 -13.13
CA ARG A 166 3.13 24.50 -13.21
C ARG A 166 3.47 25.28 -11.93
N ASN A 167 3.15 24.73 -10.76
CA ASN A 167 3.26 25.46 -9.48
C ASN A 167 3.63 24.59 -8.26
N GLY A 168 3.95 23.32 -8.46
CA GLY A 168 4.29 22.37 -7.37
C GLY A 168 3.11 21.91 -6.50
N LYS A 169 1.89 22.41 -6.77
CA LYS A 169 0.68 22.13 -6.00
C LYS A 169 -0.40 21.46 -6.84
N ASP A 170 -0.85 22.13 -7.88
CA ASP A 170 -1.99 21.68 -8.68
C ASP A 170 -1.56 20.65 -9.74
N VAL A 171 -2.37 19.62 -9.91
CA VAL A 171 -2.13 18.55 -10.87
C VAL A 171 -2.86 18.86 -12.17
N ASP A 172 -2.15 19.50 -13.10
CA ASP A 172 -2.65 19.75 -14.45
C ASP A 172 -2.52 18.53 -15.34
N PHE A 173 -3.39 18.39 -16.36
CA PHE A 173 -3.28 17.30 -17.31
C PHE A 173 -2.41 17.67 -18.52
N TYR A 174 -1.57 16.71 -18.90
CA TYR A 174 -0.68 16.78 -20.06
C TYR A 174 -0.90 15.58 -20.97
N VAL A 175 -0.71 15.81 -22.27
CA VAL A 175 -0.78 14.76 -23.30
C VAL A 175 0.51 14.76 -24.10
N MET A 176 1.05 13.59 -24.37
CA MET A 176 2.26 13.42 -25.19
C MET A 176 2.25 12.09 -25.96
N ASN A 177 3.01 12.02 -27.03
CA ASN A 177 3.42 10.77 -27.65
C ASN A 177 4.72 10.29 -26.99
N PRO A 178 4.76 9.11 -26.34
CA PRO A 178 6.00 8.60 -25.72
C PRO A 178 7.14 8.33 -26.72
N SER A 179 6.84 8.21 -28.02
CA SER A 179 7.84 8.10 -29.07
C SER A 179 8.40 9.45 -29.52
N ASP A 180 7.73 10.56 -29.16
CA ASP A 180 8.17 11.92 -29.40
C ASP A 180 7.91 12.76 -28.14
N PRO A 181 8.79 12.76 -27.14
CA PRO A 181 8.62 13.53 -25.90
C PRO A 181 8.47 15.05 -26.12
N ALA A 182 8.94 15.58 -27.26
CA ALA A 182 8.77 16.99 -27.63
C ALA A 182 7.31 17.36 -27.94
N SER A 183 6.45 16.38 -28.25
CA SER A 183 5.01 16.57 -28.45
C SER A 183 4.23 16.92 -27.18
N ASN A 184 4.91 16.91 -26.02
CA ASN A 184 4.31 17.13 -24.71
C ASN A 184 3.63 18.51 -24.62
N ARG A 185 2.33 18.52 -24.35
CA ARG A 185 1.56 19.75 -24.19
C ARG A 185 0.59 19.66 -23.01
N MET A 186 0.35 20.80 -22.38
CA MET A 186 -0.73 20.91 -21.39
C MET A 186 -2.08 20.71 -22.09
N LEU A 187 -2.90 19.84 -21.57
CA LEU A 187 -4.29 19.64 -22.01
C LEU A 187 -5.24 20.56 -21.26
N ALA A 188 -5.12 20.58 -19.93
CA ALA A 188 -6.00 21.36 -19.08
C ALA A 188 -5.27 21.84 -17.84
N GLN A 189 -5.48 23.11 -17.48
CA GLN A 189 -5.10 23.67 -16.20
C GLN A 189 -6.20 23.36 -15.18
N LEU A 190 -5.80 22.87 -14.00
CA LEU A 190 -6.69 22.43 -12.94
C LEU A 190 -6.30 23.06 -11.60
N GLU A 191 -7.22 22.96 -10.64
CA GLU A 191 -7.04 23.37 -9.25
C GLU A 191 -7.52 22.26 -8.32
N GLY A 192 -7.02 22.18 -7.09
CA GLY A 192 -7.41 21.18 -6.11
C GLY A 192 -6.38 20.06 -5.88
N GLY A 193 -5.13 20.33 -6.23
CA GLY A 193 -4.01 19.45 -5.88
C GLY A 193 -4.10 18.04 -6.50
N GLU A 194 -3.77 17.01 -5.71
CA GLU A 194 -3.72 15.60 -6.18
C GLU A 194 -5.10 14.94 -6.35
N GLY A 195 -6.20 15.68 -6.12
CA GLY A 195 -7.55 15.16 -6.30
C GLY A 195 -7.88 14.77 -7.75
N TRP A 196 -7.18 15.30 -8.75
CA TRP A 196 -7.43 15.01 -10.16
C TRP A 196 -6.63 13.81 -10.66
N GLN A 197 -7.34 12.82 -11.23
CA GLN A 197 -6.73 11.61 -11.79
C GLN A 197 -7.33 11.28 -13.15
N PRO A 198 -6.54 11.14 -14.24
CA PRO A 198 -7.02 10.64 -15.51
C PRO A 198 -7.36 9.15 -15.38
N ALA A 199 -8.48 8.71 -15.98
CA ALA A 199 -9.00 7.36 -15.80
C ALA A 199 -9.01 6.54 -17.11
N ASP A 200 -9.57 7.08 -18.21
CA ASP A 200 -9.76 6.33 -19.46
C ASP A 200 -9.88 7.26 -20.66
N TRP A 201 -9.67 6.72 -21.86
CA TRP A 201 -9.91 7.39 -23.13
C TRP A 201 -11.19 6.88 -23.80
N SER A 202 -11.94 7.80 -24.44
CA SER A 202 -13.09 7.39 -25.26
C SER A 202 -12.65 6.49 -26.42
N PRO A 203 -13.51 5.60 -26.94
CA PRO A 203 -13.15 4.69 -28.04
C PRO A 203 -12.61 5.38 -29.32
N ASP A 204 -12.96 6.63 -29.52
CA ASP A 204 -12.48 7.47 -30.65
C ASP A 204 -11.26 8.34 -30.29
N ASP A 205 -10.70 8.20 -29.11
CA ASP A 205 -9.55 8.95 -28.56
C ASP A 205 -9.74 10.48 -28.57
N ARG A 206 -11.00 10.97 -28.56
CA ARG A 206 -11.32 12.41 -28.56
C ARG A 206 -11.63 12.95 -27.17
N ARG A 207 -11.97 12.09 -26.21
CA ARG A 207 -12.27 12.48 -24.84
C ARG A 207 -11.46 11.65 -23.85
N ILE A 208 -11.19 12.24 -22.69
CA ILE A 208 -10.55 11.59 -21.55
C ILE A 208 -11.51 11.68 -20.37
N LEU A 209 -11.76 10.56 -19.69
CA LEU A 209 -12.39 10.54 -18.38
C LEU A 209 -11.36 10.88 -17.31
N ALA A 210 -11.79 11.65 -16.33
CA ALA A 210 -11.03 11.90 -15.11
C ALA A 210 -11.95 11.89 -13.90
N ILE A 211 -11.42 11.49 -12.76
CA ILE A 211 -12.07 11.58 -11.47
C ILE A 211 -11.44 12.75 -10.71
N HIS A 212 -12.29 13.58 -10.13
CA HIS A 212 -11.90 14.63 -9.19
C HIS A 212 -12.34 14.23 -7.79
N HIS A 213 -11.41 13.78 -6.97
CA HIS A 213 -11.61 13.45 -5.57
C HIS A 213 -11.58 14.72 -4.73
N ILE A 214 -12.63 14.96 -3.97
CA ILE A 214 -12.71 16.00 -2.94
C ILE A 214 -12.40 15.39 -1.57
N SER A 215 -12.90 14.17 -1.34
CA SER A 215 -12.64 13.35 -0.14
C SER A 215 -12.87 11.88 -0.48
N ALA A 216 -12.66 10.98 0.48
CA ALA A 216 -13.04 9.58 0.35
C ALA A 216 -14.55 9.37 0.12
N ASN A 217 -15.38 10.33 0.55
CA ASN A 217 -16.84 10.29 0.47
C ASN A 217 -17.44 11.19 -0.63
N GLU A 218 -16.60 11.92 -1.36
CA GLU A 218 -17.07 12.85 -2.40
C GLU A 218 -16.11 12.92 -3.55
N SER A 219 -16.58 12.60 -4.75
CA SER A 219 -15.82 12.71 -5.99
C SER A 219 -16.75 12.87 -7.18
N TYR A 220 -16.20 13.33 -8.30
CA TYR A 220 -16.94 13.64 -9.52
C TYR A 220 -16.22 13.10 -10.74
N VAL A 221 -16.99 12.59 -11.72
CA VAL A 221 -16.46 12.16 -13.01
C VAL A 221 -16.61 13.29 -14.05
N TRP A 222 -15.51 13.58 -14.73
CA TRP A 222 -15.41 14.60 -15.75
C TRP A 222 -14.96 14.01 -17.08
N ALA A 223 -15.39 14.60 -18.18
CA ALA A 223 -14.87 14.33 -19.52
C ALA A 223 -14.13 15.55 -20.05
N PHE A 224 -12.94 15.35 -20.58
CA PHE A 224 -12.11 16.38 -21.21
C PHE A 224 -12.05 16.18 -22.72
N ASN A 225 -12.28 17.23 -23.51
CA ASN A 225 -12.05 17.19 -24.94
C ASN A 225 -10.55 17.32 -25.22
N VAL A 226 -9.96 16.36 -25.94
CA VAL A 226 -8.50 16.29 -26.17
C VAL A 226 -7.98 17.43 -27.06
N ALA A 227 -8.80 17.92 -27.99
CA ALA A 227 -8.38 18.99 -28.91
C ALA A 227 -8.43 20.37 -28.26
N SER A 228 -9.50 20.68 -27.50
CA SER A 228 -9.74 22.01 -26.92
C SER A 228 -9.33 22.13 -25.44
N GLY A 229 -9.17 21.02 -24.71
CA GLY A 229 -8.97 21.02 -23.27
C GLY A 229 -10.21 21.37 -22.45
N THR A 230 -11.37 21.61 -23.10
CA THR A 230 -12.62 21.89 -22.39
C THR A 230 -13.09 20.67 -21.60
N LYS A 231 -13.69 20.91 -20.43
CA LYS A 231 -14.19 19.85 -19.54
C LYS A 231 -15.69 19.93 -19.32
N GLU A 232 -16.32 18.78 -19.17
CA GLU A 232 -17.73 18.59 -18.89
C GLU A 232 -17.89 17.74 -17.63
N LEU A 233 -18.75 18.15 -16.69
CA LEU A 233 -19.09 17.38 -15.50
C LEU A 233 -20.17 16.36 -15.85
N LEU A 234 -19.84 15.06 -15.75
CA LEU A 234 -20.76 13.96 -16.06
C LEU A 234 -21.65 13.55 -14.88
N THR A 235 -21.16 13.76 -13.66
CA THR A 235 -21.85 13.35 -12.42
C THR A 235 -22.08 14.52 -11.48
N PRO A 236 -22.97 15.49 -11.86
CA PRO A 236 -23.25 16.62 -11.00
C PRO A 236 -23.92 16.19 -9.68
N LYS A 237 -23.68 16.97 -8.64
CA LYS A 237 -24.36 16.81 -7.33
C LYS A 237 -25.87 16.99 -7.52
N VAL A 238 -26.65 16.08 -6.98
CA VAL A 238 -28.12 16.07 -7.20
C VAL A 238 -28.87 16.57 -5.96
N ASP A 239 -28.32 16.35 -4.78
CA ASP A 239 -28.88 16.77 -3.49
C ASP A 239 -27.74 17.18 -2.55
N ASP A 240 -28.04 17.41 -1.29
CA ASP A 240 -27.02 17.76 -0.30
C ASP A 240 -26.14 16.58 0.17
N GLN A 241 -26.41 15.35 -0.32
CA GLN A 241 -25.63 14.18 0.04
C GLN A 241 -24.33 14.12 -0.77
N THR A 242 -23.24 13.77 -0.10
CA THR A 242 -21.98 13.44 -0.76
C THR A 242 -22.09 12.10 -1.47
N THR A 243 -21.47 12.00 -2.65
CA THR A 243 -21.42 10.76 -3.45
C THR A 243 -19.98 10.55 -3.91
N ALA A 244 -19.47 9.35 -3.70
CA ALA A 244 -18.17 8.95 -4.20
C ALA A 244 -18.30 8.17 -5.52
N TYR A 245 -17.35 8.45 -6.45
CA TYR A 245 -17.12 7.71 -7.68
C TYR A 245 -15.67 7.23 -7.65
N GLY A 246 -15.44 5.91 -7.63
CA GLY A 246 -14.10 5.33 -7.47
C GLY A 246 -13.37 5.12 -8.79
N ALA A 247 -13.91 4.29 -9.68
CA ALA A 247 -13.33 3.98 -10.98
C ALA A 247 -14.28 4.36 -12.11
N ALA A 248 -13.74 4.68 -13.31
CA ALA A 248 -14.53 5.05 -14.48
C ALA A 248 -13.89 4.53 -15.76
N GLN A 249 -14.68 3.89 -16.65
CA GLN A 249 -14.26 3.46 -17.99
C GLN A 249 -15.36 3.72 -19.01
N PHE A 250 -15.00 4.13 -20.23
CA PHE A 250 -15.97 4.24 -21.32
C PHE A 250 -16.50 2.86 -21.74
N SER A 251 -17.79 2.80 -22.10
CA SER A 251 -18.32 1.68 -22.88
C SER A 251 -17.69 1.66 -24.27
N LYS A 252 -17.58 0.47 -24.88
CA LYS A 252 -16.90 0.33 -26.18
C LYS A 252 -17.64 1.00 -27.35
N ASP A 253 -18.93 1.28 -27.19
CA ASP A 253 -19.73 2.05 -28.15
C ASP A 253 -19.68 3.57 -27.90
N GLY A 254 -19.06 4.01 -26.79
CA GLY A 254 -18.94 5.41 -26.40
C GLY A 254 -20.25 6.08 -25.96
N GLN A 255 -21.34 5.31 -25.79
CA GLN A 255 -22.65 5.84 -25.39
C GLN A 255 -22.77 6.06 -23.90
N GLY A 256 -21.94 5.41 -23.10
CA GLY A 256 -21.95 5.50 -21.65
C GLY A 256 -20.59 5.26 -21.03
N ILE A 257 -20.60 5.28 -19.71
CA ILE A 257 -19.44 4.93 -18.89
C ILE A 257 -19.84 3.94 -17.81
N TYR A 258 -18.95 3.02 -17.48
CA TYR A 258 -19.05 2.23 -16.27
C TYR A 258 -18.35 2.95 -15.12
N VAL A 259 -18.96 2.98 -13.94
CA VAL A 259 -18.43 3.67 -12.76
C VAL A 259 -18.72 2.84 -11.51
N THR A 260 -17.80 2.87 -10.52
CA THR A 260 -18.14 2.48 -9.15
C THR A 260 -18.67 3.70 -8.41
N THR A 261 -19.76 3.56 -7.63
CA THR A 261 -20.36 4.67 -6.90
C THR A 261 -21.23 4.19 -5.73
N ASP A 262 -21.24 4.97 -4.66
CA ASP A 262 -22.14 4.81 -3.51
C ASP A 262 -23.47 5.60 -3.65
N ARG A 263 -23.77 6.12 -4.86
CA ARG A 263 -24.99 6.87 -5.14
C ARG A 263 -26.23 6.07 -4.74
N GLY A 264 -26.99 6.59 -3.77
CA GLY A 264 -28.21 5.95 -3.25
C GLY A 264 -27.96 4.61 -2.53
N SER A 265 -26.74 4.38 -2.03
CA SER A 265 -26.33 3.18 -1.31
C SER A 265 -25.34 3.52 -0.21
N GLU A 266 -25.21 2.62 0.75
CA GLU A 266 -24.14 2.62 1.75
C GLU A 266 -22.79 2.19 1.13
N PHE A 267 -22.84 1.22 0.20
CA PHE A 267 -21.68 0.63 -0.43
C PHE A 267 -21.50 1.08 -1.88
N GLN A 268 -20.26 1.11 -2.36
CA GLN A 268 -19.96 1.36 -3.75
C GLN A 268 -20.41 0.19 -4.63
N ARG A 269 -21.25 0.49 -5.64
CA ARG A 269 -21.76 -0.46 -6.61
C ARG A 269 -21.23 -0.13 -7.99
N LEU A 270 -21.10 -1.12 -8.86
CA LEU A 270 -20.86 -0.88 -10.27
C LEU A 270 -22.16 -0.43 -10.95
N ALA A 271 -22.08 0.65 -11.69
CA ALA A 271 -23.18 1.19 -12.49
C ALA A 271 -22.74 1.52 -13.91
N TYR A 272 -23.67 1.40 -14.85
CA TYR A 272 -23.57 2.01 -16.18
C TYR A 272 -24.27 3.36 -16.16
N LEU A 273 -23.56 4.43 -16.52
CA LEU A 273 -24.10 5.79 -16.68
C LEU A 273 -24.26 6.09 -18.18
N ASP A 274 -25.49 6.25 -18.62
CA ASP A 274 -25.82 6.68 -20.00
C ASP A 274 -25.48 8.16 -20.17
N LEU A 275 -24.61 8.51 -21.12
CA LEU A 275 -24.12 9.88 -21.33
C LEU A 275 -25.16 10.82 -21.94
N LYS A 276 -26.22 10.27 -22.55
CA LYS A 276 -27.30 11.08 -23.15
C LYS A 276 -28.40 11.42 -22.14
N THR A 277 -28.76 10.45 -21.30
CA THR A 277 -29.87 10.59 -20.35
C THR A 277 -29.41 10.91 -18.93
N HIS A 278 -28.12 10.73 -18.64
CA HIS A 278 -27.50 10.82 -17.31
C HIS A 278 -28.12 9.87 -16.25
N GLN A 279 -28.74 8.79 -16.72
CA GLN A 279 -29.32 7.77 -15.84
C GLN A 279 -28.31 6.69 -15.49
N HIS A 280 -28.30 6.28 -14.21
CA HIS A 280 -27.51 5.17 -13.70
C HIS A 280 -28.32 3.88 -13.76
N LYS A 281 -27.74 2.83 -14.33
CA LYS A 281 -28.21 1.45 -14.23
C LYS A 281 -27.24 0.67 -13.38
N PHE A 282 -27.64 0.31 -12.16
CA PHE A 282 -26.81 -0.49 -11.26
C PHE A 282 -26.73 -1.95 -11.73
N LEU A 283 -25.51 -2.54 -11.69
CA LEU A 283 -25.23 -3.88 -12.17
C LEU A 283 -24.90 -4.86 -11.06
N THR A 284 -24.56 -4.38 -9.86
CA THR A 284 -24.11 -5.21 -8.72
C THR A 284 -24.93 -5.01 -7.46
N ASP A 285 -26.25 -4.77 -7.57
CA ASP A 285 -27.14 -4.62 -6.41
C ASP A 285 -27.23 -5.87 -5.52
N PHE A 286 -26.81 -7.02 -6.05
CA PHE A 286 -26.75 -8.28 -5.31
C PHE A 286 -25.55 -8.37 -4.37
N ILE A 287 -24.48 -7.58 -4.58
CA ILE A 287 -23.31 -7.48 -3.70
C ILE A 287 -23.59 -6.40 -2.66
N LYS A 288 -23.50 -6.76 -1.37
CA LYS A 288 -23.77 -5.85 -0.24
C LYS A 288 -22.51 -5.33 0.42
N TRP A 289 -21.46 -5.14 -0.39
CA TRP A 289 -20.14 -4.65 -0.02
C TRP A 289 -19.57 -3.76 -1.12
N ASP A 290 -18.48 -3.06 -0.82
CA ASP A 290 -17.86 -2.15 -1.78
C ASP A 290 -17.26 -2.89 -2.97
N ILE A 291 -17.59 -2.45 -4.19
CA ILE A 291 -16.84 -2.77 -5.39
C ILE A 291 -15.61 -1.85 -5.45
N GLN A 292 -14.42 -2.41 -5.29
CA GLN A 292 -13.18 -1.64 -5.19
C GLN A 292 -12.57 -1.28 -6.55
N ASP A 293 -12.59 -2.22 -7.49
CA ASP A 293 -12.06 -2.00 -8.86
C ASP A 293 -12.85 -2.84 -9.86
N PHE A 294 -12.80 -2.44 -11.12
CA PHE A 294 -13.34 -3.21 -12.24
C PHE A 294 -12.55 -2.95 -13.52
N LYS A 295 -12.62 -3.90 -14.45
CA LYS A 295 -12.05 -3.78 -15.79
C LYS A 295 -13.00 -4.36 -16.83
N LEU A 296 -13.40 -3.54 -17.80
CA LEU A 296 -14.21 -3.94 -18.95
C LEU A 296 -13.34 -4.75 -19.93
N SER A 297 -13.86 -5.89 -20.41
CA SER A 297 -13.17 -6.68 -21.43
C SER A 297 -12.96 -5.88 -22.73
N PRO A 298 -11.93 -6.20 -23.53
CA PRO A 298 -11.66 -5.49 -24.78
C PRO A 298 -12.82 -5.47 -25.77
N ASP A 299 -13.67 -6.50 -25.78
CA ASP A 299 -14.87 -6.58 -26.62
C ASP A 299 -16.13 -5.96 -25.98
N GLY A 300 -16.02 -5.48 -24.73
CA GLY A 300 -17.10 -4.83 -24.00
C GLY A 300 -18.21 -5.74 -23.48
N LYS A 301 -18.01 -7.08 -23.48
CA LYS A 301 -19.06 -8.02 -23.11
C LYS A 301 -19.04 -8.46 -21.66
N MET A 302 -17.85 -8.46 -21.05
CA MET A 302 -17.66 -8.91 -19.67
C MET A 302 -16.98 -7.83 -18.85
N ILE A 303 -17.26 -7.82 -17.55
CA ILE A 303 -16.54 -7.00 -16.58
C ILE A 303 -15.98 -7.94 -15.51
N ALA A 304 -14.66 -7.86 -15.30
CA ALA A 304 -14.03 -8.39 -14.11
C ALA A 304 -14.09 -7.31 -13.02
N LEU A 305 -14.49 -7.66 -11.81
CA LEU A 305 -14.55 -6.72 -10.69
C LEU A 305 -14.09 -7.38 -9.38
N LEU A 306 -13.66 -6.54 -8.45
CA LEU A 306 -13.24 -6.92 -7.11
C LEU A 306 -14.24 -6.36 -6.11
N SER A 307 -14.80 -7.23 -5.25
CA SER A 307 -15.59 -6.82 -4.09
C SER A 307 -14.83 -7.06 -2.80
N ASN A 308 -15.03 -6.16 -1.82
CA ASN A 308 -14.44 -6.31 -0.49
C ASN A 308 -15.52 -6.75 0.50
N GLU A 309 -15.55 -8.03 0.80
CA GLU A 309 -16.59 -8.64 1.63
C GLU A 309 -16.08 -8.91 3.06
N ASP A 310 -16.31 -7.94 3.96
CA ASP A 310 -15.87 -8.00 5.37
C ASP A 310 -14.34 -8.20 5.51
N GLY A 311 -13.57 -7.53 4.65
CA GLY A 311 -12.11 -7.63 4.62
C GLY A 311 -11.57 -8.80 3.79
N LEU A 312 -12.40 -9.47 3.01
CA LEU A 312 -11.99 -10.48 2.04
C LEU A 312 -12.23 -9.98 0.62
N GLU A 313 -11.20 -10.01 -0.21
CA GLU A 313 -11.29 -9.58 -1.61
C GLU A 313 -11.76 -10.75 -2.47
N LEU A 314 -12.85 -10.56 -3.22
CA LEU A 314 -13.40 -11.56 -4.12
C LEU A 314 -13.39 -11.07 -5.57
N LEU A 315 -12.92 -11.94 -6.47
CA LEU A 315 -12.98 -11.70 -7.91
C LEU A 315 -14.31 -12.21 -8.46
N HIS A 316 -15.02 -11.33 -9.17
CA HIS A 316 -16.24 -11.63 -9.92
C HIS A 316 -16.02 -11.41 -11.41
N LEU A 317 -16.77 -12.15 -12.22
CA LEU A 317 -16.90 -11.95 -13.64
C LEU A 317 -18.38 -11.81 -13.97
N ILE A 318 -18.79 -10.70 -14.59
CA ILE A 318 -20.19 -10.45 -14.91
C ILE A 318 -20.38 -10.13 -16.39
N ASP A 319 -21.60 -10.36 -16.91
CA ASP A 319 -22.02 -9.81 -18.21
C ASP A 319 -22.15 -8.28 -18.10
N ALA A 320 -21.46 -7.56 -18.98
CA ALA A 320 -21.37 -6.10 -18.90
C ALA A 320 -22.71 -5.39 -19.14
N ARG A 321 -23.65 -6.01 -19.86
CA ARG A 321 -24.96 -5.43 -20.18
C ARG A 321 -26.02 -5.72 -19.13
N THR A 322 -26.05 -6.95 -18.62
CA THR A 322 -27.09 -7.41 -17.69
C THR A 322 -26.70 -7.28 -16.23
N GLY A 323 -25.41 -7.41 -15.92
CA GLY A 323 -24.87 -7.56 -14.56
C GLY A 323 -24.98 -8.99 -14.04
N GLU A 324 -25.36 -9.97 -14.90
CA GLU A 324 -25.46 -11.37 -14.50
C GLU A 324 -24.10 -11.94 -14.14
N ASP A 325 -23.99 -12.57 -12.97
CA ASP A 325 -22.76 -13.13 -12.45
C ASP A 325 -22.40 -14.44 -13.19
N ILE A 326 -21.13 -14.57 -13.55
CA ILE A 326 -20.55 -15.77 -14.17
C ILE A 326 -19.74 -16.49 -13.07
N PRO A 327 -20.24 -17.60 -12.51
CA PRO A 327 -19.62 -18.22 -11.35
C PRO A 327 -18.17 -18.68 -11.59
N LEU A 328 -17.25 -18.23 -10.75
CA LEU A 328 -15.84 -18.59 -10.74
C LEU A 328 -15.58 -19.63 -9.64
N VAL A 329 -15.47 -20.89 -10.03
CA VAL A 329 -15.35 -22.02 -9.07
C VAL A 329 -13.91 -22.42 -8.73
N ASN A 330 -12.91 -21.92 -9.46
CA ASN A 330 -11.52 -22.39 -9.37
C ASN A 330 -10.52 -21.30 -8.99
N VAL A 331 -10.95 -20.10 -8.60
CA VAL A 331 -10.05 -19.07 -8.09
C VAL A 331 -9.65 -19.45 -6.66
N PRO A 332 -8.35 -19.62 -6.35
CA PRO A 332 -7.94 -19.92 -4.99
C PRO A 332 -8.34 -18.78 -4.03
N PRO A 333 -8.67 -19.09 -2.77
CA PRO A 333 -8.98 -18.04 -1.78
C PRO A 333 -7.75 -17.20 -1.48
N GLY A 334 -7.95 -15.89 -1.32
CA GLY A 334 -6.88 -14.96 -1.01
C GLY A 334 -7.24 -13.52 -1.38
N TYR A 335 -6.29 -12.63 -1.21
CA TYR A 335 -6.37 -11.24 -1.62
C TYR A 335 -6.07 -11.12 -3.11
N VAL A 336 -7.05 -10.69 -3.90
CA VAL A 336 -6.93 -10.51 -5.36
C VAL A 336 -6.71 -9.02 -5.67
N SER A 337 -5.80 -8.73 -6.58
CA SER A 337 -5.53 -7.36 -7.02
C SER A 337 -5.01 -7.34 -8.47
N GLY A 338 -4.79 -6.15 -9.03
CA GLY A 338 -4.09 -5.97 -10.31
C GLY A 338 -4.79 -6.64 -11.48
N ILE A 339 -6.14 -6.62 -11.53
CA ILE A 339 -6.89 -7.21 -12.65
C ILE A 339 -6.62 -6.49 -13.96
N CYS A 340 -6.24 -7.23 -15.00
CA CYS A 340 -5.98 -6.69 -16.34
C CYS A 340 -6.33 -7.70 -17.43
N TRP A 341 -7.00 -7.20 -18.50
CA TRP A 341 -7.39 -8.03 -19.62
C TRP A 341 -6.28 -8.12 -20.68
N HIS A 342 -5.99 -9.33 -21.14
CA HIS A 342 -5.28 -9.48 -22.41
C HIS A 342 -6.14 -8.96 -23.56
N LYS A 343 -5.53 -8.29 -24.56
CA LYS A 343 -6.24 -7.65 -25.69
C LYS A 343 -7.13 -8.58 -26.51
N ASN A 344 -6.90 -9.92 -26.46
CA ASN A 344 -7.76 -10.89 -27.15
C ASN A 344 -9.10 -11.15 -26.44
N GLY A 345 -9.35 -10.56 -25.28
CA GLY A 345 -10.58 -10.70 -24.49
C GLY A 345 -10.81 -12.09 -23.87
N ARG A 346 -9.84 -13.02 -24.02
CA ARG A 346 -9.95 -14.37 -23.47
C ARG A 346 -9.29 -14.53 -22.09
N TYR A 347 -8.15 -13.88 -21.90
CA TYR A 347 -7.38 -14.05 -20.66
C TYR A 347 -7.51 -12.83 -19.77
N LEU A 348 -7.90 -13.05 -18.52
CA LEU A 348 -7.86 -12.07 -17.45
C LEU A 348 -6.64 -12.38 -16.58
N GLY A 349 -5.69 -11.45 -16.50
CA GLY A 349 -4.58 -11.51 -15.55
C GLY A 349 -4.99 -10.92 -14.21
N PHE A 350 -4.45 -11.46 -13.13
CA PHE A 350 -4.62 -10.93 -11.79
C PHE A 350 -3.47 -11.35 -10.88
N THR A 351 -3.31 -10.63 -9.81
CA THR A 351 -2.39 -10.96 -8.72
C THR A 351 -3.18 -11.62 -7.60
N LEU A 352 -2.64 -12.70 -7.02
CA LEU A 352 -3.23 -13.37 -5.86
C LEU A 352 -2.19 -13.52 -4.76
N ASP A 353 -2.58 -13.16 -3.56
CA ASP A 353 -1.84 -13.33 -2.32
C ASP A 353 -2.70 -14.12 -1.32
N SER A 354 -2.11 -14.96 -0.50
CA SER A 354 -2.83 -15.67 0.55
C SER A 354 -1.93 -15.90 1.76
N VAL A 355 -2.52 -16.22 2.89
CA VAL A 355 -1.78 -16.54 4.12
C VAL A 355 -0.67 -17.57 3.91
N ARG A 356 -0.86 -18.52 2.96
CA ARG A 356 0.08 -19.62 2.70
C ARG A 356 0.92 -19.48 1.44
N SER A 357 0.61 -18.53 0.59
CA SER A 357 1.35 -18.29 -0.65
C SER A 357 1.67 -16.82 -0.79
N PRO A 358 2.95 -16.45 -0.95
CA PRO A 358 3.30 -15.10 -1.32
C PRO A 358 2.57 -14.67 -2.58
N THR A 359 2.51 -13.38 -2.80
CA THR A 359 1.93 -12.77 -3.99
C THR A 359 2.50 -13.37 -5.27
N ASP A 360 1.61 -13.81 -6.17
CA ASP A 360 1.96 -14.35 -7.49
C ASP A 360 1.01 -13.87 -8.57
N ALA A 361 1.51 -13.86 -9.81
CA ALA A 361 0.72 -13.57 -11.00
C ALA A 361 -0.06 -14.80 -11.47
N TYR A 362 -1.32 -14.61 -11.81
CA TYR A 362 -2.24 -15.62 -12.30
C TYR A 362 -2.96 -15.16 -13.57
N SER A 363 -3.56 -16.09 -14.30
CA SER A 363 -4.52 -15.80 -15.35
C SER A 363 -5.73 -16.71 -15.29
N LEU A 364 -6.90 -16.14 -15.62
CA LEU A 364 -8.15 -16.85 -15.85
C LEU A 364 -8.41 -16.92 -17.37
N ASP A 365 -8.61 -18.12 -17.92
CA ASP A 365 -9.16 -18.32 -19.26
C ASP A 365 -10.69 -18.24 -19.17
N THR A 366 -11.29 -17.17 -19.68
CA THR A 366 -12.73 -16.92 -19.55
C THR A 366 -13.63 -17.86 -20.39
N LYS A 367 -13.05 -18.62 -21.32
CA LYS A 367 -13.80 -19.64 -22.09
C LYS A 367 -13.92 -20.95 -21.36
N THR A 368 -12.87 -21.35 -20.63
CA THR A 368 -12.81 -22.63 -19.93
C THR A 368 -12.99 -22.49 -18.43
N LEU A 369 -12.96 -21.26 -17.91
CA LEU A 369 -12.97 -20.89 -16.50
C LEU A 369 -11.84 -21.56 -15.71
N THR A 370 -10.69 -21.79 -16.37
CA THR A 370 -9.50 -22.37 -15.75
C THR A 370 -8.52 -21.29 -15.30
N VAL A 371 -7.96 -21.46 -14.12
CA VAL A 371 -6.95 -20.57 -13.54
C VAL A 371 -5.58 -21.19 -13.71
N GLU A 372 -4.60 -20.40 -14.18
CA GLU A 372 -3.19 -20.80 -14.28
C GLU A 372 -2.32 -19.87 -13.45
N ARG A 373 -1.40 -20.44 -12.66
CA ARG A 373 -0.36 -19.72 -11.93
C ARG A 373 0.83 -19.46 -12.85
N TRP A 374 1.28 -18.21 -12.94
CA TRP A 374 2.38 -17.78 -13.81
C TRP A 374 3.72 -17.70 -13.11
N THR A 375 3.69 -17.35 -11.82
CA THR A 375 4.91 -17.23 -11.02
C THR A 375 4.80 -18.10 -9.78
N TYR A 376 5.96 -18.48 -9.24
CA TYR A 376 6.06 -19.28 -8.03
C TYR A 376 7.05 -18.58 -7.11
N SER A 377 6.55 -17.64 -6.31
CA SER A 377 7.37 -16.83 -5.43
C SER A 377 7.92 -17.62 -4.26
N GLU A 378 9.16 -17.33 -3.91
CA GLU A 378 9.89 -18.04 -2.88
C GLU A 378 9.43 -17.61 -1.48
N THR A 379 9.26 -18.59 -0.59
CA THR A 379 8.87 -18.37 0.83
C THR A 379 10.06 -18.21 1.77
N GLY A 380 11.30 -18.04 1.24
CA GLY A 380 12.53 -18.09 2.04
C GLY A 380 12.86 -19.50 2.55
N GLY A 381 12.22 -20.56 1.98
CA GLY A 381 12.33 -21.94 2.43
C GLY A 381 11.48 -22.26 3.67
N LEU A 382 10.52 -21.40 4.00
CA LEU A 382 9.50 -21.72 5.02
C LEU A 382 8.50 -22.72 4.45
N ASN A 383 8.10 -23.71 5.27
CA ASN A 383 6.95 -24.56 4.96
C ASN A 383 5.68 -23.83 5.39
N THR A 384 4.97 -23.25 4.42
CA THR A 384 3.78 -22.45 4.64
C THR A 384 2.49 -23.26 4.78
N ASP A 385 2.51 -24.58 4.52
CA ASP A 385 1.33 -25.45 4.65
C ASP A 385 0.75 -25.46 6.07
N HIS A 386 1.60 -25.19 7.06
CA HIS A 386 1.23 -25.14 8.48
C HIS A 386 0.88 -23.73 8.99
N PHE A 387 0.90 -22.73 8.11
CA PHE A 387 0.53 -21.38 8.53
C PHE A 387 -0.98 -21.32 8.78
N LEU A 388 -1.33 -20.73 9.92
CA LEU A 388 -2.71 -20.65 10.38
C LEU A 388 -3.42 -19.48 9.72
N GLU A 389 -4.65 -19.72 9.26
CA GLU A 389 -5.52 -18.67 8.78
C GLU A 389 -5.89 -17.73 9.94
N PRO A 390 -5.95 -16.41 9.70
CA PRO A 390 -6.41 -15.47 10.71
C PRO A 390 -7.90 -15.68 11.02
N LYS A 391 -8.26 -15.34 12.24
CA LYS A 391 -9.66 -15.34 12.68
C LYS A 391 -10.21 -13.94 12.55
N LEU A 392 -11.33 -13.76 11.87
CA LEU A 392 -12.10 -12.53 11.96
C LEU A 392 -12.67 -12.42 13.37
N ILE A 393 -12.27 -11.37 14.09
CA ILE A 393 -12.72 -11.07 15.46
C ILE A 393 -13.59 -9.84 15.47
N ARG A 394 -14.46 -9.74 16.49
CA ARG A 394 -15.28 -8.55 16.75
C ARG A 394 -15.32 -8.23 18.23
N TRP A 395 -15.31 -6.94 18.54
CA TRP A 395 -15.47 -6.46 19.92
C TRP A 395 -16.45 -5.28 19.95
N LYS A 396 -17.02 -5.03 21.12
CA LYS A 396 -17.85 -3.84 21.35
C LYS A 396 -16.98 -2.67 21.74
N SER A 397 -17.11 -1.56 21.04
CA SER A 397 -16.45 -0.31 21.36
C SER A 397 -17.17 0.43 22.49
N PHE A 398 -16.64 1.60 22.88
CA PHE A 398 -17.10 2.42 24.01
C PHE A 398 -18.58 2.83 23.93
N ASP A 399 -19.14 2.89 22.72
CA ASP A 399 -20.52 3.27 22.41
C ASP A 399 -21.40 2.05 22.03
N GLY A 400 -20.89 0.85 22.15
CA GLY A 400 -21.57 -0.40 21.80
C GLY A 400 -21.49 -0.78 20.32
N MET A 401 -20.84 0.05 19.46
CA MET A 401 -20.58 -0.29 18.07
C MET A 401 -19.73 -1.56 17.98
N SER A 402 -19.99 -2.40 16.98
CA SER A 402 -19.18 -3.58 16.71
C SER A 402 -18.04 -3.21 15.78
N ILE A 403 -16.82 -3.32 16.26
CA ILE A 403 -15.59 -3.13 15.48
C ILE A 403 -15.02 -4.50 15.14
N SER A 404 -14.46 -4.66 13.95
CA SER A 404 -13.86 -5.91 13.47
C SER A 404 -12.34 -5.80 13.32
N GLY A 405 -11.69 -6.95 13.17
CA GLY A 405 -10.27 -7.06 12.90
C GLY A 405 -9.88 -8.52 12.71
N PHE A 406 -8.63 -8.76 12.40
CA PHE A 406 -8.10 -10.09 12.18
C PHE A 406 -7.09 -10.48 13.26
N LEU A 407 -7.26 -11.65 13.86
CA LEU A 407 -6.35 -12.24 14.82
C LEU A 407 -5.56 -13.38 14.17
N TYR A 408 -4.26 -13.23 14.08
CA TYR A 408 -3.32 -14.30 13.71
C TYR A 408 -2.77 -14.95 14.97
N PRO A 409 -3.15 -16.20 15.29
CA PRO A 409 -2.64 -16.89 16.45
C PRO A 409 -1.23 -17.44 16.19
N PRO A 410 -0.36 -17.53 17.21
CA PRO A 410 0.90 -18.24 17.08
C PRO A 410 0.66 -19.77 16.95
N PRO A 411 1.65 -20.53 16.43
CA PRO A 411 1.56 -21.98 16.33
C PRO A 411 1.38 -22.67 17.68
N ALA A 412 0.74 -23.83 17.70
CA ALA A 412 0.42 -24.62 18.91
C ALA A 412 1.65 -25.09 19.74
N LYS A 413 2.87 -24.97 19.19
CA LYS A 413 4.09 -25.20 19.96
C LYS A 413 4.29 -24.23 21.12
N PHE A 414 3.66 -23.06 21.06
CA PHE A 414 3.64 -22.11 22.16
C PHE A 414 2.38 -22.34 23.00
N THR A 415 2.56 -22.45 24.31
CA THR A 415 1.47 -22.72 25.25
C THR A 415 1.28 -21.58 26.23
N GLY A 416 0.09 -21.50 26.84
CA GLY A 416 -0.29 -20.44 27.76
C GLY A 416 -0.76 -19.18 27.06
N LYS A 417 -0.77 -18.04 27.78
CA LYS A 417 -1.20 -16.76 27.23
C LYS A 417 -0.11 -16.13 26.38
N HIS A 418 -0.48 -15.69 25.19
CA HIS A 418 0.42 -15.12 24.20
C HIS A 418 0.54 -13.61 24.32
N PRO A 419 1.76 -13.03 24.25
CA PRO A 419 1.93 -11.60 24.05
C PRO A 419 1.22 -11.14 22.79
N VAL A 420 0.76 -9.89 22.76
CA VAL A 420 -0.04 -9.35 21.66
C VAL A 420 0.68 -8.17 21.01
N VAL A 421 0.71 -8.15 19.69
CA VAL A 421 1.01 -6.95 18.90
C VAL A 421 -0.27 -6.53 18.21
N ILE A 422 -0.68 -5.29 18.43
CA ILE A 422 -1.76 -4.64 17.70
C ILE A 422 -1.10 -3.80 16.61
N ASP A 423 -1.33 -4.14 15.35
CA ASP A 423 -0.78 -3.43 14.19
C ASP A 423 -1.92 -2.70 13.46
N ILE A 424 -1.88 -1.36 13.51
CA ILE A 424 -2.95 -0.48 13.03
C ILE A 424 -2.57 0.03 11.65
N HIS A 425 -3.47 -0.17 10.68
CA HIS A 425 -3.25 0.29 9.30
C HIS A 425 -3.16 1.81 9.19
N GLY A 426 -2.53 2.28 8.10
CA GLY A 426 -2.48 3.69 7.73
C GLY A 426 -3.79 4.17 7.08
N GLY A 427 -3.79 5.38 6.57
CA GLY A 427 -4.94 5.99 5.89
C GLY A 427 -5.35 7.31 6.53
N PRO A 428 -6.45 7.37 7.33
CA PRO A 428 -7.30 6.30 7.90
C PRO A 428 -8.18 5.54 6.91
N GLU A 429 -8.51 6.12 5.76
CA GLU A 429 -9.37 5.54 4.73
C GLU A 429 -8.67 4.36 4.03
N SER A 430 -8.38 3.31 4.78
CA SER A 430 -7.77 2.05 4.38
C SER A 430 -8.37 0.91 5.19
N GLN A 431 -7.88 -0.31 4.99
CA GLN A 431 -8.34 -1.50 5.68
C GLN A 431 -7.22 -2.53 5.73
N PHE A 432 -7.14 -3.30 6.79
CA PHE A 432 -6.36 -4.54 6.78
C PHE A 432 -7.19 -5.67 6.17
N GLN A 433 -6.59 -6.39 5.25
CA GLN A 433 -7.10 -7.60 4.63
C GLN A 433 -6.06 -8.72 4.79
N PRO A 434 -6.48 -10.00 4.93
CA PRO A 434 -5.52 -11.11 5.09
C PRO A 434 -4.66 -11.33 3.84
N TYR A 435 -3.34 -11.30 4.03
CA TYR A 435 -2.34 -11.57 3.00
C TYR A 435 -1.13 -12.29 3.59
N PHE A 436 -0.15 -12.64 2.77
CA PHE A 436 1.09 -13.28 3.20
C PHE A 436 1.94 -12.33 4.04
N GLN A 437 2.09 -12.67 5.33
CA GLN A 437 2.72 -11.78 6.31
C GLN A 437 4.26 -11.69 6.21
N GLY A 438 4.90 -12.47 5.30
CA GLY A 438 6.33 -12.38 5.05
C GLY A 438 7.18 -12.48 6.33
N ARG A 439 7.98 -11.43 6.59
CA ARG A 439 8.85 -11.35 7.78
C ARG A 439 8.11 -11.31 9.11
N THR A 440 6.86 -10.85 9.11
CA THR A 440 6.03 -10.75 10.33
C THR A 440 5.67 -12.13 10.88
N TYR A 441 5.70 -13.20 10.05
CA TYR A 441 5.58 -14.57 10.56
C TYR A 441 6.67 -14.94 11.59
N TYR A 442 7.81 -14.26 11.61
CA TYR A 442 8.84 -14.46 12.65
C TYR A 442 8.28 -14.18 14.05
N TYR A 443 7.43 -13.16 14.20
CA TYR A 443 6.84 -12.82 15.49
C TYR A 443 5.94 -13.94 16.02
N MET A 444 5.15 -14.54 15.14
CA MET A 444 4.29 -15.67 15.50
C MET A 444 5.08 -16.96 15.69
N ASN A 445 5.90 -17.31 14.69
CA ASN A 445 6.53 -18.63 14.61
C ASN A 445 7.74 -18.80 15.53
N GLU A 446 8.47 -17.71 15.84
CA GLU A 446 9.70 -17.76 16.62
C GLU A 446 9.56 -17.10 18.01
N LEU A 447 8.62 -16.16 18.16
CA LEU A 447 8.42 -15.43 19.40
C LEU A 447 7.11 -15.76 20.12
N GLY A 448 6.20 -16.51 19.49
CA GLY A 448 4.91 -16.89 20.10
C GLY A 448 3.96 -15.71 20.31
N ILE A 449 4.09 -14.65 19.52
CA ILE A 449 3.29 -13.44 19.60
C ILE A 449 2.01 -13.63 18.78
N ALA A 450 0.86 -13.27 19.34
CA ALA A 450 -0.39 -13.11 18.59
C ALA A 450 -0.44 -11.73 17.95
N LEU A 451 -0.87 -11.66 16.67
CA LEU A 451 -1.02 -10.38 15.95
C LEU A 451 -2.50 -10.03 15.80
N ILE A 452 -2.86 -8.80 16.09
CA ILE A 452 -4.22 -8.28 15.87
C ILE A 452 -4.12 -7.09 14.92
N TYR A 453 -4.86 -7.17 13.82
CA TYR A 453 -5.02 -6.11 12.83
C TYR A 453 -6.44 -5.57 12.92
N PRO A 454 -6.67 -4.45 13.65
CA PRO A 454 -7.99 -3.85 13.80
C PRO A 454 -8.38 -3.05 12.56
N ASN A 455 -9.66 -3.11 12.17
CA ASN A 455 -10.29 -2.20 11.23
C ASN A 455 -11.19 -1.24 12.03
N VAL A 456 -10.56 -0.21 12.61
CA VAL A 456 -11.24 0.79 13.44
C VAL A 456 -12.20 1.64 12.60
N ARG A 457 -13.10 2.40 13.25
CA ARG A 457 -13.93 3.37 12.53
C ARG A 457 -13.08 4.33 11.70
N GLY A 458 -13.55 4.72 10.51
CA GLY A 458 -12.77 5.40 9.49
C GLY A 458 -12.14 4.46 8.45
N SER A 459 -12.09 3.13 8.72
CA SER A 459 -11.62 2.15 7.75
C SER A 459 -12.56 2.05 6.55
N SER A 460 -11.98 1.87 5.34
CA SER A 460 -12.72 1.58 4.11
C SER A 460 -13.30 0.16 4.11
N GLY A 461 -14.21 -0.14 3.16
CA GLY A 461 -14.79 -1.47 2.98
C GLY A 461 -15.99 -1.79 3.88
N TYR A 462 -16.36 -0.91 4.80
CA TYR A 462 -17.50 -1.07 5.73
C TYR A 462 -18.63 -0.07 5.46
N GLY A 463 -18.63 0.58 4.30
CA GLY A 463 -19.63 1.54 3.88
C GLY A 463 -19.29 2.99 4.23
N LYS A 464 -19.96 3.93 3.55
CA LYS A 464 -19.65 5.37 3.62
C LYS A 464 -19.93 6.00 4.99
N GLU A 465 -20.90 5.50 5.75
CA GLU A 465 -21.18 6.04 7.08
C GLU A 465 -20.09 5.60 8.07
N PHE A 466 -19.61 4.34 7.99
CA PHE A 466 -18.50 3.87 8.82
C PHE A 466 -17.21 4.64 8.54
N LEU A 467 -16.97 4.97 7.26
CA LEU A 467 -15.81 5.72 6.80
C LEU A 467 -15.72 7.14 7.39
N LYS A 468 -16.85 7.78 7.72
CA LYS A 468 -16.92 9.14 8.29
C LYS A 468 -16.78 9.19 9.82
N LEU A 469 -16.81 8.05 10.50
CA LEU A 469 -16.96 8.00 11.96
C LEU A 469 -15.74 8.46 12.76
N ASP A 470 -14.64 8.77 12.09
CA ASP A 470 -13.46 9.33 12.72
C ASP A 470 -13.02 10.69 12.13
N ASN A 471 -13.83 11.29 11.22
CA ASN A 471 -13.48 12.54 10.56
C ASN A 471 -13.52 13.74 11.52
N GLY A 472 -12.56 14.64 11.40
CA GLY A 472 -12.50 15.91 12.12
C GLY A 472 -12.66 15.74 13.64
N PHE A 473 -13.70 16.33 14.24
CA PHE A 473 -13.97 16.26 15.69
C PHE A 473 -14.24 14.85 16.22
N LEU A 474 -14.46 13.86 15.35
CA LEU A 474 -14.69 12.46 15.75
C LEU A 474 -13.40 11.65 15.88
N ARG A 475 -12.23 12.24 15.58
CA ARG A 475 -10.94 11.55 15.52
C ARG A 475 -10.61 10.70 16.75
N GLU A 476 -10.92 11.17 17.95
CA GLU A 476 -10.67 10.40 19.19
C GLU A 476 -11.48 9.10 19.28
N ASN A 477 -12.54 8.92 18.45
CA ASN A 477 -13.36 7.72 18.51
C ASN A 477 -12.60 6.48 18.02
N SER A 478 -11.73 6.63 17.01
CA SER A 478 -10.83 5.54 16.57
C SER A 478 -9.83 5.16 17.67
N TYR A 479 -9.32 6.12 18.46
CA TYR A 479 -8.46 5.83 19.62
C TYR A 479 -9.18 5.01 20.68
N LYS A 480 -10.48 5.33 20.93
CA LYS A 480 -11.33 4.62 21.89
C LYS A 480 -11.67 3.20 21.42
N ASP A 481 -11.73 2.95 20.09
CA ASP A 481 -11.88 1.59 19.56
C ASP A 481 -10.72 0.69 19.97
N ILE A 482 -9.48 1.22 19.93
CA ILE A 482 -8.31 0.49 20.43
C ILE A 482 -8.35 0.36 21.95
N GLY A 483 -8.80 1.41 22.68
CA GLY A 483 -9.03 1.31 24.13
C GLY A 483 -9.98 0.16 24.50
N ALA A 484 -11.05 -0.03 23.73
CA ALA A 484 -12.00 -1.12 23.90
C ALA A 484 -11.39 -2.48 23.48
N LEU A 485 -10.56 -2.52 22.45
CA LEU A 485 -9.81 -3.71 22.06
C LEU A 485 -8.87 -4.18 23.20
N LEU A 486 -8.19 -3.26 23.87
CA LEU A 486 -7.34 -3.58 25.02
C LEU A 486 -8.15 -4.21 26.18
N GLU A 487 -9.39 -3.78 26.41
CA GLU A 487 -10.30 -4.42 27.38
C GLU A 487 -10.80 -5.79 26.88
N TRP A 488 -11.10 -5.91 25.59
CA TRP A 488 -11.49 -7.18 24.99
C TRP A 488 -10.38 -8.24 25.09
N ILE A 489 -9.11 -7.87 24.89
CA ILE A 489 -7.96 -8.79 25.05
C ILE A 489 -7.94 -9.42 26.46
N LYS A 490 -8.29 -8.68 27.52
CA LYS A 490 -8.36 -9.22 28.90
C LYS A 490 -9.35 -10.36 29.06
N THR A 491 -10.37 -10.39 28.21
CA THR A 491 -11.41 -11.44 28.25
C THR A 491 -11.03 -12.70 27.48
N GLN A 492 -9.92 -12.65 26.71
CA GLN A 492 -9.50 -13.79 25.89
C GLN A 492 -8.60 -14.74 26.68
N PRO A 493 -8.92 -16.04 26.71
CA PRO A 493 -8.16 -17.00 27.53
C PRO A 493 -6.71 -17.18 27.09
N ASP A 494 -6.47 -17.04 25.76
CA ASP A 494 -5.18 -17.32 25.12
C ASP A 494 -4.31 -16.06 24.92
N LEU A 495 -4.81 -14.85 25.25
CA LEU A 495 -4.09 -13.60 25.08
C LEU A 495 -3.60 -13.03 26.40
N ASP A 496 -2.41 -12.44 26.41
CA ASP A 496 -1.80 -11.82 27.59
C ASP A 496 -1.99 -10.30 27.55
N ALA A 497 -2.97 -9.82 28.31
CA ALA A 497 -3.29 -8.39 28.39
C ALA A 497 -2.21 -7.54 29.09
N ASP A 498 -1.29 -8.18 29.84
CA ASP A 498 -0.17 -7.48 30.46
C ASP A 498 1.03 -7.33 29.54
N ARG A 499 1.03 -8.02 28.38
CA ARG A 499 2.08 -7.98 27.37
C ARG A 499 1.51 -7.58 26.00
N VAL A 500 1.15 -6.30 25.88
CA VAL A 500 0.61 -5.71 24.63
C VAL A 500 1.58 -4.65 24.11
N LEU A 501 1.88 -4.69 22.80
CA LEU A 501 2.59 -3.67 22.05
C LEU A 501 1.69 -3.15 20.93
N VAL A 502 1.71 -1.84 20.68
CA VAL A 502 0.95 -1.21 19.57
C VAL A 502 1.92 -0.67 18.54
N THR A 503 1.63 -0.91 17.28
CA THR A 503 2.44 -0.42 16.15
C THR A 503 1.53 0.00 15.00
N GLY A 504 2.09 0.70 14.03
CA GLY A 504 1.44 1.02 12.78
C GLY A 504 2.27 1.97 11.93
N VAL A 505 1.84 2.13 10.68
CA VAL A 505 2.50 2.98 9.67
C VAL A 505 1.61 4.18 9.36
N SER A 506 2.19 5.37 9.16
CA SER A 506 1.43 6.55 8.74
C SER A 506 0.36 6.93 9.77
N TYR A 507 -0.92 6.98 9.39
CA TYR A 507 -2.01 7.13 10.36
C TYR A 507 -1.97 6.05 11.47
N GLY A 508 -1.59 4.81 11.16
CA GLY A 508 -1.37 3.76 12.16
C GLY A 508 -0.27 4.11 13.16
N GLY A 509 0.80 4.80 12.70
CA GLY A 509 1.85 5.36 13.57
C GLY A 509 1.30 6.45 14.49
N HIS A 510 0.51 7.39 13.96
CA HIS A 510 -0.24 8.35 14.77
C HIS A 510 -1.12 7.68 15.82
N MET A 511 -1.84 6.63 15.43
CA MET A 511 -2.67 5.83 16.33
C MET A 511 -1.83 5.16 17.43
N ALA A 512 -0.64 4.62 17.09
CA ALA A 512 0.27 4.03 18.08
C ALA A 512 0.75 5.07 19.10
N LEU A 513 1.07 6.29 18.65
CA LEU A 513 1.41 7.42 19.52
C LEU A 513 0.22 7.86 20.39
N ALA A 514 -0.98 7.96 19.81
CA ALA A 514 -2.20 8.34 20.53
C ALA A 514 -2.56 7.29 21.60
N VAL A 515 -2.44 6.00 21.28
CA VAL A 515 -2.62 4.89 22.25
C VAL A 515 -1.57 4.94 23.34
N ALA A 516 -0.30 5.20 23.01
CA ALA A 516 0.77 5.33 24.00
C ALA A 516 0.53 6.50 24.96
N ALA A 517 -0.11 7.59 24.50
CA ALA A 517 -0.48 8.72 25.34
C ALA A 517 -1.74 8.45 26.21
N ASN A 518 -2.77 7.82 25.63
CA ASN A 518 -4.07 7.67 26.30
C ASN A 518 -4.19 6.38 27.14
N TYR A 519 -3.42 5.34 26.81
CA TYR A 519 -3.49 4.00 27.42
C TYR A 519 -2.11 3.47 27.81
N SER A 520 -1.19 4.36 28.23
CA SER A 520 0.19 4.02 28.59
C SER A 520 0.29 2.93 29.66
N ASP A 521 -0.66 2.86 30.59
CA ASP A 521 -0.75 1.85 31.63
C ASP A 521 -1.14 0.46 31.13
N LYS A 522 -1.79 0.38 29.95
CA LYS A 522 -2.33 -0.86 29.37
C LYS A 522 -1.42 -1.51 28.32
N ILE A 523 -0.31 -0.87 27.97
CA ILE A 523 0.63 -1.38 26.97
C ILE A 523 2.04 -1.48 27.56
N ARG A 524 2.89 -2.30 26.95
CA ARG A 524 4.32 -2.43 27.32
C ARG A 524 5.22 -1.49 26.55
N ALA A 525 4.90 -1.25 25.27
CA ALA A 525 5.69 -0.43 24.38
C ALA A 525 4.86 -0.01 23.15
N ALA A 526 5.35 0.95 22.37
CA ALA A 526 4.78 1.27 21.07
C ALA A 526 5.87 1.45 20.01
N ILE A 527 5.51 1.25 18.74
CA ILE A 527 6.36 1.49 17.58
C ILE A 527 5.58 2.41 16.64
N ASP A 528 6.18 3.54 16.32
CA ASP A 528 5.66 4.53 15.39
C ASP A 528 6.48 4.49 14.10
N ILE A 529 5.83 4.22 12.98
CA ILE A 529 6.47 4.23 11.66
C ILE A 529 5.85 5.35 10.82
N CYS A 530 6.60 6.42 10.59
CA CYS A 530 6.19 7.60 9.79
C CYS A 530 4.84 8.20 10.26
N GLY A 531 4.54 8.22 11.55
CA GLY A 531 3.26 8.73 12.07
C GLY A 531 3.30 10.24 12.34
N PRO A 532 2.21 10.99 12.01
CA PRO A 532 2.08 12.38 12.46
C PRO A 532 2.05 12.48 13.99
N ALA A 533 2.97 13.25 14.56
CA ALA A 533 3.00 13.49 16.02
C ALA A 533 2.02 14.60 16.44
N ASN A 534 1.75 15.55 15.53
CA ASN A 534 0.74 16.59 15.68
C ASN A 534 0.03 16.81 14.33
N LEU A 535 -1.29 16.64 14.29
CA LEU A 535 -2.06 16.80 13.06
C LEU A 535 -2.06 18.22 12.50
N VAL A 536 -1.86 19.25 13.34
CA VAL A 536 -1.73 20.66 12.90
C VAL A 536 -0.46 20.82 12.09
N THR A 537 0.70 20.52 12.67
CA THR A 537 1.99 20.66 11.98
C THR A 537 2.11 19.74 10.76
N PHE A 538 1.51 18.56 10.84
CA PHE A 538 1.39 17.65 9.70
C PHE A 538 0.61 18.29 8.54
N LEU A 539 -0.57 18.89 8.77
CA LEU A 539 -1.39 19.54 7.75
C LEU A 539 -0.72 20.77 7.15
N GLU A 540 0.04 21.51 7.96
CA GLU A 540 0.80 22.68 7.51
C GLU A 540 2.00 22.30 6.64
N HIS A 541 2.68 21.19 6.92
CA HIS A 541 3.96 20.84 6.32
C HIS A 541 3.94 19.64 5.36
N THR A 542 2.84 18.86 5.27
CA THR A 542 2.69 17.85 4.22
C THR A 542 2.77 18.49 2.84
N ALA A 543 3.14 17.73 1.81
CA ALA A 543 3.30 18.29 0.46
C ALA A 543 2.07 19.08 -0.01
N ALA A 544 2.30 20.26 -0.59
CA ALA A 544 1.25 21.23 -0.92
C ALA A 544 0.09 20.66 -1.77
N TYR A 545 0.39 19.69 -2.64
CA TYR A 545 -0.60 19.03 -3.48
C TYR A 545 -1.58 18.14 -2.69
N ARG A 546 -1.27 17.80 -1.41
CA ARG A 546 -2.07 16.93 -0.56
C ARG A 546 -2.92 17.67 0.49
N GLN A 547 -2.51 18.86 0.89
CA GLN A 547 -3.04 19.56 2.08
C GLN A 547 -4.56 19.65 2.07
N ASP A 548 -5.15 20.14 0.99
CA ASP A 548 -6.60 20.38 0.94
C ASP A 548 -7.41 19.07 1.04
N LEU A 549 -6.95 17.99 0.41
CA LEU A 549 -7.56 16.67 0.52
C LEU A 549 -7.48 16.11 1.96
N ARG A 550 -6.34 16.31 2.64
CA ARG A 550 -6.17 15.84 4.03
C ARG A 550 -6.97 16.64 5.04
N ARG A 551 -7.19 17.95 4.81
CA ARG A 551 -8.04 18.80 5.66
C ARG A 551 -9.48 18.32 5.76
N VAL A 552 -10.02 17.77 4.68
CA VAL A 552 -11.39 17.24 4.69
C VAL A 552 -11.50 16.07 5.66
N GLU A 553 -10.48 15.22 5.72
CA GLU A 553 -10.43 14.03 6.56
C GLU A 553 -10.07 14.34 8.02
N TYR A 554 -8.94 15.01 8.23
CA TYR A 554 -8.40 15.25 9.57
C TYR A 554 -9.07 16.43 10.29
N GLY A 555 -9.71 17.33 9.54
CA GLY A 555 -10.18 18.63 9.99
C GLY A 555 -9.28 19.76 9.50
N ASP A 556 -9.84 20.96 9.32
CA ASP A 556 -9.14 22.12 8.81
C ASP A 556 -8.52 22.92 9.96
N GLU A 557 -7.19 22.91 10.09
CA GLU A 557 -6.42 23.63 11.12
C GLU A 557 -6.56 25.14 11.04
N ARG A 558 -7.09 25.66 9.93
CA ARG A 558 -7.36 27.10 9.74
C ARG A 558 -8.65 27.54 10.47
N ASP A 559 -9.52 26.61 10.83
CA ASP A 559 -10.64 26.87 11.74
C ASP A 559 -10.15 26.89 13.20
N PRO A 560 -10.33 27.98 13.95
CA PRO A 560 -9.82 28.08 15.32
C PRO A 560 -10.37 27.00 16.29
N LYS A 561 -11.57 26.50 16.07
CA LYS A 561 -12.15 25.43 16.91
C LYS A 561 -11.51 24.10 16.60
N MET A 562 -11.31 23.81 15.31
CA MET A 562 -10.63 22.60 14.85
C MET A 562 -9.17 22.62 15.27
N LEU A 563 -8.46 23.75 15.09
CA LEU A 563 -7.10 23.94 15.58
C LEU A 563 -6.98 23.59 17.06
N ALA A 564 -7.82 24.18 17.90
CA ALA A 564 -7.80 23.91 19.34
C ALA A 564 -8.08 22.43 19.68
N PHE A 565 -8.94 21.78 18.91
CA PHE A 565 -9.21 20.34 19.07
C PHE A 565 -8.02 19.49 18.66
N LEU A 566 -7.44 19.73 17.48
CA LEU A 566 -6.29 18.98 16.96
C LEU A 566 -5.07 19.12 17.89
N GLU A 567 -4.80 20.34 18.39
CA GLU A 567 -3.75 20.58 19.38
C GLU A 567 -3.99 19.82 20.70
N LYS A 568 -5.24 19.77 21.16
CA LYS A 568 -5.62 19.04 22.39
C LYS A 568 -5.33 17.55 22.26
N ILE A 569 -5.66 16.92 21.11
CA ILE A 569 -5.52 15.49 20.92
C ILE A 569 -4.12 15.06 20.45
N ALA A 570 -3.27 16.01 20.04
CA ALA A 570 -1.94 15.74 19.50
C ALA A 570 -1.08 14.91 20.47
N PRO A 571 -0.55 13.74 20.06
CA PRO A 571 0.36 12.94 20.88
C PRO A 571 1.58 13.73 21.36
N LEU A 572 2.13 14.61 20.52
CA LEU A 572 3.28 15.46 20.86
C LEU A 572 2.98 16.37 22.05
N ASN A 573 1.78 16.99 22.10
CA ASN A 573 1.37 17.83 23.22
C ASN A 573 1.02 17.05 24.47
N ASN A 574 0.75 15.75 24.31
CA ASN A 574 0.43 14.81 25.40
C ASN A 574 1.63 13.90 25.77
N VAL A 575 2.83 14.20 25.32
CA VAL A 575 4.04 13.38 25.51
C VAL A 575 4.31 13.05 26.99
N ALA A 576 3.95 13.96 27.92
CA ALA A 576 4.10 13.75 29.36
C ALA A 576 3.30 12.53 29.89
N LYS A 577 2.28 12.09 29.18
CA LYS A 577 1.47 10.89 29.49
C LYS A 577 2.14 9.59 29.01
N ILE A 578 3.08 9.67 28.06
CA ILE A 578 3.77 8.51 27.49
C ILE A 578 4.85 8.04 28.48
N LYS A 579 4.60 6.90 29.12
CA LYS A 579 5.49 6.31 30.14
C LYS A 579 6.19 5.03 29.68
N ARG A 580 5.86 4.54 28.48
CA ARG A 580 6.38 3.30 27.93
C ARG A 580 7.42 3.57 26.84
N PRO A 581 8.38 2.65 26.65
CA PRO A 581 9.37 2.78 25.58
C PRO A 581 8.71 2.93 24.21
N LEU A 582 9.29 3.80 23.38
CA LEU A 582 8.91 3.96 21.99
C LEU A 582 10.07 3.63 21.04
N PHE A 583 9.72 3.08 19.88
CA PHE A 583 10.60 2.98 18.74
C PHE A 583 9.98 3.81 17.59
N VAL A 584 10.72 4.79 17.09
CA VAL A 584 10.27 5.69 16.02
C VAL A 584 11.11 5.43 14.78
N VAL A 585 10.43 5.21 13.63
CA VAL A 585 11.05 4.93 12.33
C VAL A 585 10.58 5.97 11.32
N GLN A 586 11.51 6.54 10.52
CA GLN A 586 11.21 7.61 9.59
C GLN A 586 12.08 7.55 8.33
N GLY A 587 11.51 7.82 7.16
CA GLY A 587 12.28 8.14 5.96
C GLY A 587 12.51 9.64 5.83
N LYS A 588 13.72 10.04 5.49
CA LYS A 588 14.11 11.46 5.38
C LYS A 588 13.37 12.19 4.26
N ASN A 589 13.12 11.50 3.16
CA ASN A 589 12.52 12.07 1.95
C ASN A 589 10.99 11.94 1.92
N ASP A 590 10.35 11.68 3.07
CA ASP A 590 8.91 11.48 3.15
C ASP A 590 8.13 12.78 2.87
N PRO A 591 7.40 12.88 1.73
CA PRO A 591 6.61 14.05 1.41
C PRO A 591 5.20 13.99 2.02
N ILE A 592 4.82 12.84 2.58
CA ILE A 592 3.50 12.59 3.17
C ILE A 592 3.50 13.04 4.62
N VAL A 593 4.39 12.45 5.43
CA VAL A 593 4.60 12.83 6.83
C VAL A 593 6.03 13.34 6.96
N PRO A 594 6.24 14.65 7.05
CA PRO A 594 7.58 15.23 7.14
C PRO A 594 8.37 14.67 8.32
N MET A 595 9.68 14.46 8.14
CA MET A 595 10.57 13.93 9.19
C MET A 595 10.56 14.78 10.46
N SER A 596 10.19 16.07 10.35
CA SER A 596 10.05 16.97 11.50
C SER A 596 9.04 16.47 12.55
N GLU A 597 8.02 15.70 12.14
CA GLU A 597 7.06 15.09 13.05
C GLU A 597 7.74 14.08 13.98
N SER A 598 8.51 13.16 13.39
CA SER A 598 9.27 12.15 14.14
C SER A 598 10.38 12.77 14.99
N GLU A 599 11.12 13.75 14.46
CA GLU A 599 12.19 14.46 15.20
C GLU A 599 11.64 15.20 16.41
N ALA A 600 10.51 15.91 16.26
CA ALA A 600 9.84 16.62 17.34
C ALA A 600 9.38 15.63 18.44
N MET A 601 8.79 14.49 18.05
CA MET A 601 8.36 13.46 18.99
C MET A 601 9.56 12.85 19.75
N VAL A 602 10.63 12.48 19.03
CA VAL A 602 11.86 11.92 19.64
C VAL A 602 12.48 12.90 20.63
N ALA A 603 12.59 14.18 20.26
CA ALA A 603 13.11 15.21 21.15
C ALA A 603 12.24 15.39 22.41
N ALA A 604 10.92 15.43 22.25
CA ALA A 604 9.98 15.56 23.36
C ALA A 604 10.01 14.34 24.30
N LEU A 605 10.10 13.13 23.78
CA LEU A 605 10.22 11.89 24.54
C LEU A 605 11.51 11.86 25.38
N ARG A 606 12.64 12.24 24.79
CA ARG A 606 13.93 12.35 25.47
C ARG A 606 13.87 13.37 26.63
N LYS A 607 13.30 14.54 26.36
CA LYS A 607 13.09 15.58 27.38
C LYS A 607 12.18 15.09 28.52
N ASN A 608 11.20 14.26 28.21
CA ASN A 608 10.30 13.64 29.20
C ASN A 608 10.95 12.47 29.98
N GLY A 609 12.18 12.05 29.62
CA GLY A 609 12.87 10.91 30.23
C GLY A 609 12.33 9.55 29.77
N THR A 610 11.53 9.51 28.72
CA THR A 610 11.00 8.27 28.14
C THR A 610 12.08 7.60 27.30
N THR A 611 12.22 6.28 27.42
CA THR A 611 13.14 5.51 26.56
C THR A 611 12.65 5.54 25.12
N VAL A 612 13.50 5.99 24.20
CA VAL A 612 13.20 6.06 22.76
C VAL A 612 14.33 5.48 21.93
N TRP A 613 13.97 4.62 20.97
CA TRP A 613 14.80 4.20 19.86
C TRP A 613 14.40 5.00 18.62
N TYR A 614 15.38 5.40 17.82
CA TYR A 614 15.14 6.14 16.58
C TYR A 614 15.93 5.55 15.42
N LEU A 615 15.25 5.32 14.31
CA LEU A 615 15.82 4.82 13.06
C LEU A 615 15.35 5.70 11.91
N MET A 616 16.27 6.34 11.19
CA MET A 616 15.95 7.14 10.01
C MET A 616 16.74 6.66 8.79
N GLY A 617 16.06 6.51 7.64
CA GLY A 617 16.66 6.22 6.35
C GLY A 617 16.87 7.49 5.53
N ASN A 618 18.13 7.83 5.21
CA ASN A 618 18.46 9.04 4.44
C ASN A 618 18.01 8.98 2.97
N ASP A 619 17.78 7.78 2.45
CA ASP A 619 17.38 7.47 1.07
C ASP A 619 16.04 6.73 1.01
N GLU A 620 15.20 6.94 2.02
CA GLU A 620 13.84 6.40 2.14
C GLU A 620 12.81 7.51 2.25
N GLY A 621 11.60 7.20 1.81
CA GLY A 621 10.43 8.06 1.90
C GLY A 621 9.42 7.58 2.94
N HIS A 622 8.14 7.47 2.54
CA HIS A 622 7.05 7.03 3.41
C HIS A 622 7.13 5.52 3.68
N GLY A 623 7.88 5.15 4.70
CA GLY A 623 8.27 3.79 5.04
C GLY A 623 9.51 3.29 4.27
N PHE A 624 10.18 2.28 4.81
CA PHE A 624 11.38 1.71 4.20
C PHE A 624 11.01 0.73 3.08
N ARG A 625 11.53 0.97 1.88
CA ARG A 625 11.28 0.17 0.68
C ARG A 625 12.48 -0.60 0.19
N LYS A 626 13.69 -0.13 0.49
CA LYS A 626 14.92 -0.84 0.16
C LYS A 626 15.11 -2.01 1.13
N LYS A 627 15.32 -3.21 0.58
CA LYS A 627 15.38 -4.45 1.37
C LYS A 627 16.38 -4.37 2.53
N ASN A 628 17.57 -3.83 2.29
CA ASN A 628 18.61 -3.72 3.32
C ASN A 628 18.15 -2.87 4.50
N ASN A 629 17.48 -1.73 4.24
CA ASN A 629 16.96 -0.83 5.28
C ASN A 629 15.80 -1.48 6.03
N SER A 630 14.87 -2.06 5.29
CA SER A 630 13.69 -2.76 5.82
C SER A 630 14.07 -4.02 6.63
N ASP A 631 15.15 -4.72 6.25
CA ASP A 631 15.68 -5.84 7.03
C ASP A 631 16.31 -5.35 8.35
N PHE A 632 17.05 -4.23 8.32
CA PHE A 632 17.59 -3.62 9.55
C PHE A 632 16.48 -3.15 10.50
N GLU A 633 15.45 -2.48 9.97
CA GLU A 633 14.24 -2.09 10.72
C GLU A 633 13.59 -3.31 11.38
N PHE A 634 13.41 -4.39 10.63
CA PHE A 634 12.84 -5.63 11.14
C PHE A 634 13.68 -6.23 12.29
N TYR A 635 15.01 -6.30 12.15
CA TYR A 635 15.87 -6.81 13.21
C TYR A 635 15.82 -5.93 14.46
N ALA A 636 15.81 -4.61 14.30
CA ALA A 636 15.64 -3.66 15.39
C ALA A 636 14.29 -3.85 16.09
N THR A 637 13.21 -4.04 15.31
CA THR A 637 11.86 -4.32 15.82
C THR A 637 11.83 -5.62 16.64
N VAL A 638 12.46 -6.69 16.16
CA VAL A 638 12.57 -7.95 16.91
C VAL A 638 13.32 -7.75 18.23
N LEU A 639 14.41 -6.99 18.22
CA LEU A 639 15.16 -6.69 19.47
C LEU A 639 14.32 -5.84 20.44
N PHE A 640 13.57 -4.88 19.92
CA PHE A 640 12.68 -4.03 20.71
C PHE A 640 11.58 -4.87 21.38
N MET A 641 10.92 -5.75 20.63
CA MET A 641 9.91 -6.68 21.15
C MET A 641 10.50 -7.62 22.21
N LYS A 642 11.67 -8.23 21.96
CA LYS A 642 12.35 -9.08 22.94
C LYS A 642 12.68 -8.36 24.24
N LYS A 643 13.02 -7.07 24.15
CA LYS A 643 13.43 -6.27 25.32
C LYS A 643 12.24 -5.76 26.12
N TYR A 644 11.16 -5.33 25.47
CA TYR A 644 10.09 -4.59 26.15
C TYR A 644 8.73 -5.30 26.17
N LEU A 645 8.48 -6.22 25.23
CA LEU A 645 7.23 -6.98 25.20
C LEU A 645 7.35 -8.36 25.86
N LEU A 646 8.48 -9.05 25.66
CA LEU A 646 8.63 -10.46 26.07
C LEU A 646 9.27 -10.64 27.46
N LYS A 647 9.77 -9.56 28.08
CA LYS A 647 10.40 -9.60 29.43
C LYS A 647 9.42 -9.26 30.53
#